data_3f36d3c9f2c943ec8004994e77239991
#
_entry.id   3f36d3c9f2c943ec8004994e77239991
#
_cell.length_a   1.000
_cell.length_b   1.000
_cell.length_c   1.000
_cell.angle_alpha   90.00
_cell.angle_beta   90.00
_cell.angle_gamma   90.00
#
_symmetry.space_group_name_H-M   'P 1'
#
loop_
_entity.id
_entity.type
_entity.pdbx_description
1 polymer ?
#
loop_
_entity_poly.entity_id
_entity_poly.type
_entity_poly.pdbx_seq_one_letter_code
_entity_poly.pdbx_strand_id
1 'polypeptide(L)'
;MSTTGLPSATALTSEQAAAAHAGPQGAFLIAAGPGTGKTFTATERFCWLIEQGVAPDRILTVTFNDRAAEELRQRIARELGARRPELGPEVLDGAWIGTFHGTCARLLDEFAYLVGAPRELRVLDETGQRLFEQQLLAGLRSGAAAPFDPDSFTALAVEDLDDLLRSGLRFLLKLKGRGITPEGFQQRALELHVPSPPSGVRARERGEGNGSGGPDPARAELEAIEVLSVIYRTYEDALSTAGLRDFDDLILDVIGSLERVPEFRARCRDRFRYLLVDEFQDTNRIQLDLIRLLAADNFGNVAVVGDAKQSIYGWRDAEIENIRSRFPGRRLPLTHNRRSYQGILDCATDFIRRDPDFAAEPDLVATRGSVPQPVTVIMAPDSRTEARSMAQAIRRLHVAGRAFADIAVLAHSIRMLPREFEDELRRQGIPYITSGGSGFFDRQEIKDVLALLRLTDNPMDDGAFVRILQGPIVRLPDDGMYRLAARRSGRSGMRLRDCFDESGREGFPEMDEKVAREAVHLVELTDRLGRLRDALTVADILNRLLEESGYLRWAELRAQRDGSPRALQNLRKVFQLAGRFERDLSLAGIGDFVRHLDQVIDAELPVGEAAEESARAEAVSVLTIHSAKGLEFPVVFLVNLRPPRPRDTERLFFDPDSLGFVIKNWRGEKHPRFVATSPGAPAMALAIGERRRIVYVGLTRAKDALYVTATREETTARDVGANGPDDHDHFAEILSWALANPQSATVVEAEQLELPAMRAANGHVDRGPAVVAAVLDRMEQLRPQAAGAVRAPRAELVLSFSQLHDFEVCPVRYRFSQVWRVPAPPDELQPRHVQAVGSTELGSAVHAALAAWHIAGGDLLAIYSGPEAGREMLARYLAHPLARAKTLAVEVGFNMRIGTTRVRGLVDRICELDGRAVLVDYKTNASLDASLIEAYSVQLRLYGLAAARGLVAGGTEPRLVLFDLRRGEERDVTPDAAGVEARVEVAAARIAAGDFSLRPEHDQRPCSICAFRPICPDRRT
;
A
#
# COMPACT_ATOMS: atom_id res chain seq x y z
N MET A 1 11.89 41.04 -33.37
CA MET A 1 10.70 40.45 -32.76
C MET A 1 11.19 39.44 -31.77
N SER A 2 11.13 39.79 -30.50
CA SER A 2 11.79 39.09 -29.40
C SER A 2 11.01 37.84 -29.03
N THR A 3 11.63 36.68 -29.16
CA THR A 3 11.18 35.42 -28.53
C THR A 3 11.59 35.50 -27.08
N THR A 4 10.66 35.87 -26.21
CA THR A 4 10.79 35.71 -24.78
C THR A 4 10.74 34.22 -24.46
N GLY A 5 11.94 33.65 -24.24
CA GLY A 5 12.07 32.26 -23.74
C GLY A 5 11.39 32.12 -22.39
N LEU A 6 10.51 31.11 -22.27
CA LEU A 6 10.03 30.61 -21.00
C LEU A 6 11.25 30.25 -20.13
N PRO A 7 11.34 30.67 -18.87
CA PRO A 7 12.42 30.26 -17.99
C PRO A 7 12.39 28.73 -17.82
N SER A 8 13.53 28.08 -17.99
CA SER A 8 13.70 26.66 -17.77
C SER A 8 13.25 26.33 -16.33
N ALA A 9 12.34 25.35 -16.20
CA ALA A 9 11.68 24.97 -14.94
C ALA A 9 12.63 24.32 -13.89
N THR A 10 13.93 24.47 -14.00
CA THR A 10 14.96 23.72 -13.28
C THR A 10 15.93 24.54 -12.43
N ALA A 11 15.76 25.86 -12.30
CA ALA A 11 16.65 26.64 -11.44
C ALA A 11 16.19 26.57 -9.97
N LEU A 12 17.13 26.22 -9.06
CA LEU A 12 16.97 26.35 -7.62
C LEU A 12 16.70 27.81 -7.23
N THR A 13 15.82 28.00 -6.24
CA THR A 13 15.78 29.30 -5.53
C THR A 13 17.02 29.43 -4.65
N SER A 14 17.36 30.68 -4.27
CA SER A 14 18.46 30.91 -3.32
C SER A 14 18.29 30.12 -2.00
N GLU A 15 17.06 30.02 -1.51
CA GLU A 15 16.73 29.24 -0.31
C GLU A 15 16.95 27.73 -0.53
N GLN A 16 16.48 27.19 -1.66
CA GLN A 16 16.68 25.80 -2.01
C GLN A 16 18.16 25.44 -2.18
N ALA A 17 18.92 26.31 -2.87
CA ALA A 17 20.36 26.13 -3.01
C ALA A 17 21.08 26.19 -1.65
N ALA A 18 20.73 27.16 -0.81
CA ALA A 18 21.31 27.28 0.54
C ALA A 18 20.98 26.07 1.42
N ALA A 19 19.77 25.50 1.27
CA ALA A 19 19.36 24.32 2.03
C ALA A 19 20.01 23.03 1.50
N ALA A 20 20.02 22.83 0.19
CA ALA A 20 20.61 21.64 -0.42
C ALA A 20 22.13 21.56 -0.24
N HIS A 21 22.81 22.71 -0.29
CA HIS A 21 24.26 22.84 -0.23
C HIS A 21 24.76 23.31 1.14
N ALA A 22 23.98 23.14 2.22
CA ALA A 22 24.30 23.63 3.56
C ALA A 22 25.57 23.01 4.20
N GLY A 23 26.31 22.22 3.47
CA GLY A 23 27.52 21.51 3.91
C GLY A 23 27.26 20.01 4.05
N PRO A 24 28.29 19.17 3.94
CA PRO A 24 28.15 17.73 4.08
C PRO A 24 27.93 17.30 5.54
N GLN A 25 28.46 18.02 6.50
CA GLN A 25 28.39 17.77 7.94
C GLN A 25 27.42 18.75 8.61
N GLY A 26 26.64 18.26 9.58
CA GLY A 26 25.73 19.04 10.39
C GLY A 26 24.36 18.40 10.52
N ALA A 27 23.60 18.87 11.51
CA ALA A 27 22.19 18.59 11.65
C ALA A 27 21.37 19.67 10.95
N PHE A 28 20.56 19.35 9.95
CA PHE A 28 19.80 20.31 9.17
C PHE A 28 18.31 19.97 9.13
N LEU A 29 17.47 20.92 9.47
CA LEU A 29 16.02 20.86 9.27
C LEU A 29 15.64 21.78 8.10
N ILE A 30 15.36 21.20 6.95
CA ILE A 30 14.81 21.92 5.79
C ILE A 30 13.30 22.08 6.03
N ALA A 31 12.93 23.25 6.58
CA ALA A 31 11.55 23.55 6.94
C ALA A 31 10.84 24.10 5.69
N ALA A 32 10.14 23.22 5.00
CA ALA A 32 9.61 23.48 3.65
C ALA A 32 8.09 23.42 3.63
N GLY A 33 7.44 24.58 3.46
CA GLY A 33 5.99 24.67 3.30
C GLY A 33 5.42 23.88 2.11
N PRO A 34 4.09 23.81 1.97
CA PRO A 34 3.47 23.17 0.80
C PRO A 34 3.90 23.88 -0.48
N GLY A 35 4.20 23.09 -1.54
CA GLY A 35 4.56 23.65 -2.84
C GLY A 35 5.91 24.39 -2.94
N THR A 36 6.75 24.36 -1.88
CA THR A 36 8.07 25.01 -1.88
C THR A 36 9.19 24.13 -2.43
N GLY A 37 8.87 22.90 -2.86
CA GLY A 37 9.82 21.98 -3.48
C GLY A 37 10.62 21.13 -2.49
N LYS A 38 10.00 20.63 -1.41
CA LYS A 38 10.58 19.66 -0.44
C LYS A 38 11.39 18.57 -1.12
N THR A 39 10.73 17.72 -1.86
CA THR A 39 11.33 16.56 -2.54
C THR A 39 12.36 16.96 -3.58
N PHE A 40 12.18 18.13 -4.25
CA PHE A 40 13.17 18.67 -5.16
C PHE A 40 14.46 19.07 -4.43
N THR A 41 14.35 19.73 -3.28
CA THR A 41 15.50 20.12 -2.45
C THR A 41 16.20 18.89 -1.86
N ALA A 42 15.44 17.85 -1.46
CA ALA A 42 16.00 16.57 -1.03
C ALA A 42 16.78 15.86 -2.15
N THR A 43 16.21 15.81 -3.36
CA THR A 43 16.88 15.29 -4.57
C THR A 43 18.18 16.05 -4.85
N GLU A 44 18.12 17.38 -4.81
CA GLU A 44 19.29 18.24 -5.03
C GLU A 44 20.39 17.98 -4.02
N ARG A 45 20.03 17.84 -2.74
CA ARG A 45 21.01 17.53 -1.68
C ARG A 45 21.67 16.18 -1.92
N PHE A 46 20.91 15.17 -2.31
CA PHE A 46 21.47 13.86 -2.65
C PHE A 46 22.46 13.97 -3.81
N CYS A 47 22.05 14.61 -4.91
CA CYS A 47 22.92 14.82 -6.08
C CYS A 47 24.17 15.63 -5.72
N TRP A 48 24.03 16.69 -4.94
CA TRP A 48 25.14 17.49 -4.47
C TRP A 48 26.16 16.68 -3.64
N LEU A 49 25.70 15.80 -2.73
CA LEU A 49 26.59 14.90 -1.98
C LEU A 49 27.38 13.98 -2.92
N ILE A 50 26.76 13.45 -3.98
CA ILE A 50 27.47 12.67 -5.01
C ILE A 50 28.52 13.53 -5.73
N GLU A 51 28.21 14.78 -6.06
CA GLU A 51 29.15 15.73 -6.67
C GLU A 51 30.32 16.05 -5.74
N GLN A 52 30.12 16.02 -4.41
CA GLN A 52 31.18 16.12 -3.40
C GLN A 52 32.01 14.82 -3.25
N GLY A 53 31.78 13.80 -4.07
CA GLY A 53 32.52 12.54 -4.07
C GLY A 53 31.98 11.49 -3.08
N VAL A 54 30.78 11.67 -2.57
CA VAL A 54 30.14 10.67 -1.70
C VAL A 54 29.56 9.55 -2.55
N ALA A 55 29.90 8.31 -2.28
CA ALA A 55 29.31 7.17 -2.97
C ALA A 55 27.81 7.00 -2.59
N PRO A 56 26.94 6.63 -3.54
CA PRO A 56 25.49 6.53 -3.30
C PRO A 56 25.09 5.56 -2.20
N ASP A 57 25.83 4.47 -2.03
CA ASP A 57 25.64 3.47 -0.97
C ASP A 57 25.98 3.97 0.43
N ARG A 58 26.64 5.14 0.53
CA ARG A 58 26.98 5.83 1.77
C ARG A 58 25.91 6.83 2.22
N ILE A 59 24.84 6.99 1.44
CA ILE A 59 23.73 7.89 1.73
C ILE A 59 22.48 7.05 2.00
N LEU A 60 22.01 7.08 3.25
CA LEU A 60 20.70 6.53 3.60
C LEU A 60 19.63 7.59 3.37
N THR A 61 18.69 7.31 2.48
CA THR A 61 17.55 8.19 2.23
C THR A 61 16.27 7.47 2.57
N VAL A 62 15.51 8.03 3.51
CA VAL A 62 14.30 7.40 4.03
C VAL A 62 13.10 8.32 3.81
N THR A 63 11.98 7.73 3.41
CA THR A 63 10.69 8.41 3.24
C THR A 63 9.55 7.60 3.83
N PHE A 64 8.34 8.17 3.82
CA PHE A 64 7.19 7.61 4.54
C PHE A 64 6.57 6.36 3.87
N ASN A 65 6.58 6.26 2.54
CA ASN A 65 5.96 5.14 1.81
C ASN A 65 6.75 4.74 0.56
N ASP A 66 6.52 3.53 0.07
CA ASP A 66 7.26 2.95 -1.06
C ASP A 66 7.07 3.73 -2.36
N ARG A 67 5.88 4.30 -2.59
CA ARG A 67 5.63 5.15 -3.75
C ARG A 67 6.50 6.41 -3.73
N ALA A 68 6.59 7.08 -2.59
CA ALA A 68 7.45 8.26 -2.43
C ALA A 68 8.93 7.89 -2.58
N ALA A 69 9.35 6.72 -2.08
CA ALA A 69 10.69 6.21 -2.25
C ALA A 69 11.04 5.97 -3.72
N GLU A 70 10.13 5.36 -4.47
CA GLU A 70 10.32 5.10 -5.90
C GLU A 70 10.29 6.40 -6.72
N GLU A 71 9.38 7.32 -6.45
CA GLU A 71 9.35 8.65 -7.09
C GLU A 71 10.65 9.43 -6.82
N LEU A 72 11.17 9.37 -5.59
CA LEU A 72 12.43 10.01 -5.22
C LEU A 72 13.61 9.36 -5.93
N ARG A 73 13.67 8.02 -5.99
CA ARG A 73 14.71 7.27 -6.71
C ARG A 73 14.74 7.63 -8.20
N GLN A 74 13.57 7.64 -8.84
CA GLN A 74 13.47 8.00 -10.26
C GLN A 74 13.88 9.45 -10.53
N ARG A 75 13.56 10.35 -9.61
CA ARG A 75 13.91 11.76 -9.71
C ARG A 75 15.42 11.97 -9.57
N ILE A 76 16.04 11.32 -8.57
CA ILE A 76 17.49 11.32 -8.37
C ILE A 76 18.19 10.73 -9.60
N ALA A 77 17.73 9.59 -10.11
CA ALA A 77 18.31 8.95 -11.30
C ALA A 77 18.27 9.87 -12.52
N ARG A 78 17.16 10.59 -12.73
CA ARG A 78 17.00 11.54 -13.83
C ARG A 78 17.94 12.74 -13.70
N GLU A 79 18.03 13.31 -12.50
CA GLU A 79 18.90 14.47 -12.26
C GLU A 79 20.39 14.10 -12.37
N LEU A 80 20.80 12.98 -11.80
CA LEU A 80 22.18 12.49 -11.94
C LEU A 80 22.52 12.16 -13.39
N GLY A 81 21.64 11.47 -14.12
CA GLY A 81 21.86 11.16 -15.53
C GLY A 81 21.96 12.40 -16.42
N ALA A 82 21.26 13.49 -16.06
CA ALA A 82 21.38 14.77 -16.76
C ALA A 82 22.70 15.50 -16.47
N ARG A 83 23.21 15.45 -15.22
CA ARG A 83 24.41 16.16 -14.78
C ARG A 83 25.70 15.37 -15.00
N ARG A 84 25.63 14.08 -14.86
CA ARG A 84 26.75 13.14 -14.88
C ARG A 84 26.41 11.95 -15.79
N PRO A 85 26.32 12.13 -17.12
CA PRO A 85 25.95 11.07 -18.06
C PRO A 85 26.87 9.85 -18.01
N GLU A 86 28.10 10.03 -17.52
CA GLU A 86 29.08 8.96 -17.32
C GLU A 86 28.71 8.02 -16.12
N LEU A 87 27.89 8.51 -15.21
CA LEU A 87 27.32 7.69 -14.13
C LEU A 87 26.00 7.11 -14.65
N GLY A 88 26.02 5.96 -15.26
CA GLY A 88 24.79 5.28 -15.76
C GLY A 88 23.71 5.16 -14.66
N PRO A 89 22.48 4.82 -15.04
CA PRO A 89 21.38 4.63 -14.06
C PRO A 89 21.70 3.58 -12.98
N GLU A 90 22.67 2.71 -13.23
CA GLU A 90 23.19 1.69 -12.33
C GLU A 90 23.86 2.25 -11.08
N VAL A 91 24.21 3.52 -11.07
CA VAL A 91 24.84 4.19 -9.90
C VAL A 91 23.98 4.13 -8.65
N LEU A 92 22.67 3.96 -8.80
CA LEU A 92 21.73 3.85 -7.68
C LEU A 92 21.40 2.41 -7.28
N ASP A 93 21.93 1.39 -7.95
CA ASP A 93 21.58 -0.02 -7.64
C ASP A 93 22.01 -0.43 -6.23
N GLY A 94 23.10 0.14 -5.72
CA GLY A 94 23.55 -0.02 -4.33
C GLY A 94 22.99 0.99 -3.33
N ALA A 95 22.25 2.01 -3.81
CA ALA A 95 21.79 3.09 -2.94
C ALA A 95 20.71 2.63 -1.96
N TRP A 96 20.73 3.23 -0.78
CA TRP A 96 19.75 2.99 0.27
C TRP A 96 18.67 4.06 0.24
N ILE A 97 17.71 3.90 -0.69
CA ILE A 97 16.55 4.77 -0.84
C ILE A 97 15.31 3.91 -0.64
N GLY A 98 14.56 4.14 0.44
CA GLY A 98 13.42 3.31 0.80
C GLY A 98 12.57 3.89 1.93
N THR A 99 11.72 3.05 2.50
CA THR A 99 10.97 3.35 3.73
C THR A 99 11.77 2.95 4.97
N PHE A 100 11.36 3.40 6.16
CA PHE A 100 11.96 2.94 7.42
C PHE A 100 11.92 1.42 7.55
N HIS A 101 10.75 0.83 7.33
CA HIS A 101 10.54 -0.61 7.44
C HIS A 101 11.35 -1.39 6.39
N GLY A 102 11.34 -0.95 5.14
CA GLY A 102 12.14 -1.56 4.07
C GLY A 102 13.63 -1.47 4.33
N THR A 103 14.10 -0.35 4.91
CA THR A 103 15.50 -0.19 5.33
C THR A 103 15.85 -1.14 6.48
N CYS A 104 14.98 -1.25 7.49
CA CYS A 104 15.19 -2.16 8.62
C CYS A 104 15.18 -3.63 8.18
N ALA A 105 14.23 -4.03 7.35
CA ALA A 105 14.18 -5.38 6.80
C ALA A 105 15.48 -5.72 6.03
N ARG A 106 15.95 -4.81 5.17
CA ARG A 106 17.21 -4.99 4.44
C ARG A 106 18.44 -5.05 5.36
N LEU A 107 18.47 -4.25 6.44
CA LEU A 107 19.54 -4.32 7.44
C LEU A 107 19.55 -5.66 8.19
N LEU A 108 18.37 -6.14 8.61
CA LEU A 108 18.24 -7.43 9.29
C LEU A 108 18.63 -8.59 8.37
N ASP A 109 18.31 -8.53 7.09
CA ASP A 109 18.69 -9.54 6.09
C ASP A 109 20.20 -9.50 5.80
N GLU A 110 20.76 -8.34 5.45
CA GLU A 110 22.18 -8.19 5.09
C GLU A 110 23.11 -8.53 6.26
N PHE A 111 22.72 -8.20 7.50
CA PHE A 111 23.51 -8.45 8.70
C PHE A 111 22.96 -9.57 9.59
N ALA A 112 22.11 -10.45 9.05
CA ALA A 112 21.45 -11.53 9.79
C ALA A 112 22.43 -12.34 10.66
N TYR A 113 23.62 -12.61 10.11
CA TYR A 113 24.68 -13.36 10.79
C TYR A 113 25.27 -12.65 12.03
N LEU A 114 25.24 -11.32 12.08
CA LEU A 114 25.71 -10.53 13.23
C LEU A 114 24.65 -10.39 14.32
N VAL A 115 23.40 -10.23 13.89
CA VAL A 115 22.30 -9.91 14.80
C VAL A 115 21.47 -11.12 15.21
N GLY A 116 21.75 -12.29 14.60
CA GLY A 116 21.01 -13.52 14.87
C GLY A 116 19.58 -13.50 14.33
N ALA A 117 19.31 -12.70 13.29
CA ALA A 117 17.99 -12.65 12.66
C ALA A 117 17.72 -13.95 11.87
N PRO A 118 16.45 -14.42 11.83
CA PRO A 118 16.08 -15.54 10.97
C PRO A 118 16.27 -15.18 9.50
N ARG A 119 16.62 -16.17 8.67
CA ARG A 119 16.86 -15.97 7.22
C ARG A 119 15.64 -15.47 6.46
N GLU A 120 14.45 -15.82 6.92
CA GLU A 120 13.18 -15.35 6.34
C GLU A 120 12.38 -14.65 7.43
N LEU A 121 12.36 -13.34 7.36
CA LEU A 121 11.50 -12.51 8.20
C LEU A 121 10.09 -12.51 7.59
N ARG A 122 9.13 -13.11 8.30
CA ARG A 122 7.72 -13.07 7.92
C ARG A 122 7.06 -11.86 8.58
N VAL A 123 6.82 -10.83 7.79
CA VAL A 123 6.27 -9.56 8.25
C VAL A 123 4.79 -9.50 7.89
N LEU A 124 3.96 -9.18 8.87
CA LEU A 124 2.53 -8.94 8.66
C LEU A 124 2.34 -7.61 7.94
N ASP A 125 1.62 -7.62 6.83
CA ASP A 125 1.09 -6.38 6.25
C ASP A 125 -0.09 -5.85 7.08
N GLU A 126 -0.63 -4.68 6.76
CA GLU A 126 -1.73 -4.06 7.51
C GLU A 126 -2.96 -4.97 7.62
N THR A 127 -3.23 -5.77 6.60
CA THR A 127 -4.34 -6.73 6.58
C THR A 127 -4.02 -7.92 7.47
N GLY A 128 -2.84 -8.50 7.32
CA GLY A 128 -2.36 -9.62 8.13
C GLY A 128 -2.31 -9.28 9.62
N GLN A 129 -1.85 -8.09 9.96
CA GLN A 129 -1.82 -7.62 11.35
C GLN A 129 -3.23 -7.55 11.95
N ARG A 130 -4.20 -6.95 11.25
CA ARG A 130 -5.58 -6.87 11.77
C ARG A 130 -6.26 -8.22 11.90
N LEU A 131 -5.99 -9.14 10.97
CA LEU A 131 -6.49 -10.52 11.10
C LEU A 131 -5.86 -11.23 12.29
N PHE A 132 -4.56 -11.06 12.48
CA PHE A 132 -3.86 -11.58 13.65
C PHE A 132 -4.43 -11.02 14.96
N GLU A 133 -4.68 -9.71 15.03
CA GLU A 133 -5.34 -9.04 16.13
C GLU A 133 -6.73 -9.66 16.43
N GLN A 134 -7.54 -9.90 15.40
CA GLN A 134 -8.87 -10.52 15.58
C GLN A 134 -8.78 -11.97 16.08
N GLN A 135 -7.84 -12.76 15.56
CA GLN A 135 -7.61 -14.13 16.03
C GLN A 135 -7.15 -14.14 17.49
N LEU A 136 -6.24 -13.22 17.85
CA LEU A 136 -5.79 -13.07 19.23
C LEU A 136 -6.95 -12.71 20.16
N LEU A 137 -7.77 -11.73 19.76
CA LEU A 137 -8.94 -11.31 20.55
C LEU A 137 -9.95 -12.45 20.72
N ALA A 138 -10.18 -13.25 19.68
CA ALA A 138 -11.03 -14.45 19.77
C ALA A 138 -10.43 -15.51 20.72
N GLY A 139 -9.11 -15.71 20.68
CA GLY A 139 -8.37 -16.59 21.57
C GLY A 139 -8.42 -16.14 23.04
N LEU A 140 -8.28 -14.84 23.28
CA LEU A 140 -8.41 -14.26 24.62
C LEU A 140 -9.83 -14.44 25.19
N ARG A 141 -10.87 -14.24 24.36
CA ARG A 141 -12.29 -14.45 24.76
C ARG A 141 -12.60 -15.90 25.14
N SER A 142 -12.04 -16.84 24.39
CA SER A 142 -12.26 -18.27 24.62
C SER A 142 -11.39 -18.86 25.74
N GLY A 143 -10.46 -18.07 26.29
CA GLY A 143 -9.45 -18.55 27.23
C GLY A 143 -8.37 -19.44 26.59
N ALA A 144 -8.35 -19.56 25.26
CA ALA A 144 -7.40 -20.42 24.56
C ALA A 144 -6.01 -19.79 24.41
N ALA A 145 -5.92 -18.47 24.39
CA ALA A 145 -4.66 -17.73 24.14
C ALA A 145 -3.90 -17.37 25.43
N ALA A 146 -4.58 -17.27 26.58
CA ALA A 146 -3.96 -17.04 27.89
C ALA A 146 -4.95 -17.48 28.98
N PRO A 147 -4.51 -17.75 30.21
CA PRO A 147 -5.39 -17.93 31.35
C PRO A 147 -5.99 -16.56 31.75
N PHE A 148 -6.86 -16.05 30.91
CA PHE A 148 -7.60 -14.82 31.12
C PHE A 148 -8.99 -15.21 31.63
N ASP A 149 -9.22 -14.99 32.92
CA ASP A 149 -10.52 -15.18 33.53
C ASP A 149 -11.23 -13.83 33.70
N PRO A 150 -12.18 -13.50 32.80
CA PRO A 150 -12.91 -12.22 32.88
C PRO A 150 -13.63 -12.02 34.21
N ASP A 151 -14.05 -13.12 34.88
CA ASP A 151 -14.79 -13.08 36.13
C ASP A 151 -13.89 -12.74 37.32
N SER A 152 -12.56 -12.80 37.18
CA SER A 152 -11.61 -12.41 38.22
C SER A 152 -11.53 -10.87 38.40
N PHE A 153 -11.96 -10.09 37.40
CA PHE A 153 -11.91 -8.62 37.40
C PHE A 153 -13.24 -8.03 37.88
N THR A 154 -13.37 -7.84 39.18
CA THR A 154 -14.63 -7.40 39.82
C THR A 154 -14.77 -5.88 39.94
N ALA A 155 -13.69 -5.14 39.85
CA ALA A 155 -13.67 -3.69 40.00
C ALA A 155 -13.73 -2.91 38.68
N LEU A 156 -13.28 -3.54 37.57
CA LEU A 156 -13.54 -3.07 36.21
C LEU A 156 -14.98 -3.45 35.85
N ALA A 157 -15.94 -2.54 36.06
CA ALA A 157 -17.33 -2.74 35.61
C ALA A 157 -17.36 -2.71 34.05
N VAL A 158 -16.85 -3.75 33.38
CA VAL A 158 -16.79 -3.87 31.94
C VAL A 158 -18.01 -4.65 31.46
N GLU A 159 -19.02 -3.96 30.99
CA GLU A 159 -20.19 -4.59 30.35
C GLU A 159 -19.88 -5.15 28.97
N ASP A 160 -18.82 -4.65 28.33
CA ASP A 160 -18.38 -5.08 27.00
C ASP A 160 -16.87 -5.39 27.00
N LEU A 161 -16.54 -6.62 27.34
CA LEU A 161 -15.17 -7.13 27.33
C LEU A 161 -14.52 -6.97 25.95
N ASP A 162 -15.28 -7.14 24.89
CA ASP A 162 -14.82 -7.06 23.52
C ASP A 162 -14.29 -5.67 23.15
N ASP A 163 -14.96 -4.64 23.65
CA ASP A 163 -14.57 -3.27 23.39
C ASP A 163 -13.33 -2.88 24.19
N LEU A 164 -13.23 -3.38 25.43
CA LEU A 164 -12.01 -3.22 26.23
C LEU A 164 -10.81 -3.91 25.61
N LEU A 165 -10.95 -5.15 25.15
CA LEU A 165 -9.88 -5.90 24.51
C LEU A 165 -9.40 -5.21 23.24
N ARG A 166 -10.33 -4.78 22.35
CA ARG A 166 -9.99 -4.04 21.11
C ARG A 166 -9.35 -2.68 21.39
N SER A 167 -9.90 -1.93 22.34
CA SER A 167 -9.36 -0.62 22.72
C SER A 167 -8.00 -0.78 23.39
N GLY A 168 -7.86 -1.80 24.24
CA GLY A 168 -6.61 -2.16 24.91
C GLY A 168 -5.52 -2.51 23.91
N LEU A 169 -5.80 -3.37 22.96
CA LEU A 169 -4.80 -3.76 21.95
C LEU A 169 -4.35 -2.56 21.11
N ARG A 170 -5.27 -1.71 20.63
CA ARG A 170 -4.90 -0.46 19.93
C ARG A 170 -4.03 0.47 20.78
N PHE A 171 -4.35 0.59 22.05
CA PHE A 171 -3.56 1.37 23.00
C PHE A 171 -2.14 0.81 23.12
N LEU A 172 -1.99 -0.51 23.24
CA LEU A 172 -0.70 -1.19 23.39
C LEU A 172 0.17 -1.09 22.13
N LEU A 173 -0.44 -1.19 20.95
CA LEU A 173 0.27 -0.96 19.69
C LEU A 173 0.85 0.46 19.60
N LYS A 174 0.14 1.48 20.13
CA LYS A 174 0.70 2.84 20.24
C LYS A 174 1.89 2.90 21.20
N LEU A 175 1.90 2.10 22.26
CA LEU A 175 3.07 1.99 23.17
C LEU A 175 4.26 1.35 22.48
N LYS A 176 4.00 0.31 21.67
CA LYS A 176 5.02 -0.37 20.86
C LYS A 176 5.69 0.60 19.88
N GLY A 177 4.91 1.38 19.13
CA GLY A 177 5.41 2.45 18.26
C GLY A 177 6.25 3.54 18.97
N ARG A 178 6.29 3.50 20.30
CA ARG A 178 7.14 4.35 21.16
C ARG A 178 8.30 3.62 21.81
N GLY A 179 8.47 2.34 21.50
CA GLY A 179 9.52 1.50 22.05
C GLY A 179 9.29 1.04 23.48
N ILE A 180 8.03 1.07 23.95
CA ILE A 180 7.67 0.60 25.30
C ILE A 180 7.33 -0.89 25.21
N THR A 181 8.13 -1.73 25.87
CA THR A 181 7.91 -3.18 25.95
C THR A 181 6.81 -3.53 26.95
N PRO A 182 6.27 -4.76 26.92
CA PRO A 182 5.28 -5.23 27.93
C PRO A 182 5.75 -5.03 29.35
N GLU A 183 7.02 -5.34 29.64
CA GLU A 183 7.61 -5.17 30.99
C GLU A 183 7.77 -3.70 31.34
N GLY A 184 8.23 -2.90 30.39
CA GLY A 184 8.38 -1.44 30.55
C GLY A 184 7.05 -0.77 30.80
N PHE A 185 5.98 -1.20 30.13
CA PHE A 185 4.61 -0.72 30.40
C PHE A 185 4.16 -1.06 31.81
N GLN A 186 4.27 -2.34 32.20
CA GLN A 186 3.82 -2.80 33.51
C GLN A 186 4.56 -2.08 34.64
N GLN A 187 5.90 -2.01 34.55
CA GLN A 187 6.71 -1.32 35.57
C GLN A 187 6.31 0.14 35.71
N ARG A 188 6.25 0.86 34.59
CA ARG A 188 5.98 2.30 34.60
C ARG A 188 4.54 2.63 34.99
N ALA A 189 3.57 1.79 34.60
CA ALA A 189 2.18 1.94 35.00
C ALA A 189 2.00 1.75 36.53
N LEU A 190 2.74 0.79 37.11
CA LEU A 190 2.75 0.59 38.58
C LEU A 190 3.47 1.70 39.33
N GLU A 191 4.54 2.26 38.79
CA GLU A 191 5.26 3.42 39.35
C GLU A 191 4.38 4.69 39.39
N LEU A 192 3.57 4.88 38.35
CA LEU A 192 2.62 5.98 38.27
C LEU A 192 1.36 5.77 39.10
N HIS A 193 1.11 4.54 39.53
CA HIS A 193 0.02 4.20 40.40
C HIS A 193 0.22 4.80 41.81
N VAL A 194 -0.40 5.97 42.06
CA VAL A 194 -0.37 6.61 43.38
C VAL A 194 -1.53 6.05 44.21
N PRO A 195 -1.26 5.35 45.32
CA PRO A 195 -2.33 4.89 46.19
C PRO A 195 -3.17 6.08 46.64
N SER A 196 -4.50 5.98 46.55
CA SER A 196 -5.39 7.02 47.09
C SER A 196 -5.10 7.25 48.59
N PRO A 197 -5.04 8.49 49.06
CA PRO A 197 -5.03 8.72 50.47
C PRO A 197 -6.32 8.11 51.05
N PRO A 198 -6.23 7.48 52.25
CA PRO A 198 -7.39 6.85 52.87
C PRO A 198 -8.53 7.86 52.90
N SER A 199 -9.72 7.42 52.52
CA SER A 199 -10.95 8.19 52.32
C SER A 199 -11.53 8.91 53.55
N GLY A 200 -10.66 9.38 54.45
CA GLY A 200 -11.06 9.97 55.71
C GLY A 200 -11.19 11.51 55.79
N VAL A 201 -10.75 12.26 54.76
CA VAL A 201 -10.62 13.74 54.94
C VAL A 201 -11.57 14.57 54.09
N ARG A 202 -12.34 14.03 53.16
CA ARG A 202 -13.29 14.82 52.35
C ARG A 202 -14.75 14.38 52.36
N ALA A 203 -15.16 13.54 53.31
CA ALA A 203 -16.54 13.08 53.42
C ALA A 203 -17.46 14.03 54.25
N ARG A 204 -17.04 15.25 54.56
CA ARG A 204 -17.85 16.18 55.40
C ARG A 204 -18.59 17.30 54.69
N GLU A 205 -18.54 17.40 53.34
CA GLU A 205 -19.23 18.50 52.66
C GLU A 205 -20.25 18.14 51.58
N ARG A 206 -20.65 16.86 51.44
CA ARG A 206 -21.87 16.54 50.65
C ARG A 206 -22.70 15.51 51.41
N GLY A 207 -23.93 15.95 51.69
CA GLY A 207 -24.91 15.30 52.52
C GLY A 207 -25.15 13.82 52.22
N GLU A 208 -25.55 13.16 53.28
CA GLU A 208 -26.00 11.78 53.38
C GLU A 208 -26.92 11.38 52.22
N GLY A 209 -26.45 10.46 51.40
CA GLY A 209 -27.25 9.82 50.36
C GLY A 209 -26.75 8.40 50.12
N ASN A 210 -27.47 7.46 50.69
CA ASN A 210 -27.53 6.01 50.48
C ASN A 210 -26.34 5.28 49.86
N GLY A 211 -25.79 4.34 50.65
CA GLY A 211 -24.75 3.39 50.26
C GLY A 211 -25.11 2.55 49.03
N SER A 212 -24.47 2.87 47.96
CA SER A 212 -24.15 1.95 46.89
C SER A 212 -22.61 1.88 46.83
N GLY A 213 -22.04 0.82 47.40
CA GLY A 213 -20.61 0.53 47.33
C GLY A 213 -20.21 0.29 45.86
N GLY A 214 -19.83 1.39 45.17
CA GLY A 214 -19.17 1.28 43.89
C GLY A 214 -17.78 0.67 44.09
N PRO A 215 -17.23 0.03 43.08
CA PRO A 215 -15.92 -0.61 43.14
C PRO A 215 -14.81 0.43 43.49
N ASP A 216 -13.84 0.00 44.28
CA ASP A 216 -12.70 0.84 44.68
C ASP A 216 -11.92 1.29 43.43
N PRO A 217 -11.82 2.61 43.19
CA PRO A 217 -11.15 3.13 42.02
C PRO A 217 -9.67 2.72 41.88
N ALA A 218 -8.99 2.51 43.00
CA ALA A 218 -7.59 2.09 43.00
C ALA A 218 -7.44 0.64 42.56
N ARG A 219 -8.36 -0.20 42.94
CA ARG A 219 -8.41 -1.60 42.55
C ARG A 219 -8.76 -1.73 41.09
N ALA A 220 -9.72 -0.96 40.59
CA ALA A 220 -10.06 -0.95 39.15
C ALA A 220 -8.87 -0.52 38.26
N GLU A 221 -8.05 0.41 38.73
CA GLU A 221 -6.85 0.82 38.02
C GLU A 221 -5.79 -0.29 37.95
N LEU A 222 -5.54 -0.96 39.05
CA LEU A 222 -4.61 -2.11 39.09
C LEU A 222 -5.09 -3.26 38.22
N GLU A 223 -6.38 -3.58 38.27
CA GLU A 223 -7.00 -4.61 37.41
C GLU A 223 -6.85 -4.21 35.92
N ALA A 224 -7.03 -2.94 35.56
CA ALA A 224 -6.82 -2.48 34.18
C ALA A 224 -5.37 -2.59 33.72
N ILE A 225 -4.40 -2.25 34.57
CA ILE A 225 -2.96 -2.41 34.27
C ILE A 225 -2.63 -3.88 34.06
N GLU A 226 -3.18 -4.77 34.90
CA GLU A 226 -2.98 -6.22 34.78
C GLU A 226 -3.55 -6.75 33.47
N VAL A 227 -4.81 -6.42 33.14
CA VAL A 227 -5.46 -6.81 31.88
C VAL A 227 -4.63 -6.34 30.67
N LEU A 228 -4.26 -5.07 30.64
CA LEU A 228 -3.47 -4.53 29.52
C LEU A 228 -2.08 -5.19 29.42
N SER A 229 -1.46 -5.50 30.56
CA SER A 229 -0.16 -6.19 30.58
C SER A 229 -0.26 -7.63 30.06
N VAL A 230 -1.37 -8.33 30.37
CA VAL A 230 -1.64 -9.68 29.84
C VAL A 230 -1.87 -9.62 28.32
N ILE A 231 -2.71 -8.71 27.84
CA ILE A 231 -2.98 -8.53 26.42
C ILE A 231 -1.68 -8.26 25.66
N TYR A 232 -0.83 -7.38 26.16
CA TYR A 232 0.41 -6.99 25.51
C TYR A 232 1.39 -8.17 25.41
N ARG A 233 1.64 -8.85 26.50
CA ARG A 233 2.49 -10.05 26.51
C ARG A 233 1.95 -11.13 25.57
N THR A 234 0.64 -11.38 25.62
CA THR A 234 0.03 -12.41 24.77
C THR A 234 0.17 -12.05 23.28
N TYR A 235 0.08 -10.79 22.93
CA TYR A 235 0.31 -10.33 21.54
C TYR A 235 1.75 -10.61 21.08
N GLU A 236 2.75 -10.19 21.87
CA GLU A 236 4.16 -10.39 21.55
C GLU A 236 4.55 -11.88 21.53
N ASP A 237 4.07 -12.65 22.49
CA ASP A 237 4.31 -14.10 22.58
C ASP A 237 3.68 -14.86 21.41
N ALA A 238 2.47 -14.45 20.97
CA ALA A 238 1.80 -15.02 19.83
C ALA A 238 2.53 -14.71 18.51
N LEU A 239 3.00 -13.48 18.29
CA LEU A 239 3.85 -13.11 17.15
C LEU A 239 5.12 -13.95 17.14
N SER A 240 5.82 -13.99 18.27
CA SER A 240 7.07 -14.74 18.43
C SER A 240 6.88 -16.23 18.16
N THR A 241 5.83 -16.83 18.73
CA THR A 241 5.53 -18.26 18.56
C THR A 241 5.18 -18.61 17.11
N ALA A 242 4.50 -17.71 16.41
CA ALA A 242 4.16 -17.88 15.00
C ALA A 242 5.35 -17.56 14.06
N GLY A 243 6.48 -17.07 14.58
CA GLY A 243 7.61 -16.60 13.77
C GLY A 243 7.28 -15.39 12.93
N LEU A 244 6.34 -14.57 13.40
CA LEU A 244 5.85 -13.37 12.72
C LEU A 244 6.45 -12.10 13.33
N ARG A 245 6.48 -11.04 12.54
CA ARG A 245 6.82 -9.67 12.96
C ARG A 245 5.76 -8.72 12.43
N ASP A 246 5.39 -7.72 13.23
CA ASP A 246 4.69 -6.55 12.71
C ASP A 246 5.69 -5.49 12.21
N PHE A 247 5.19 -4.38 11.68
CA PHE A 247 6.07 -3.33 11.15
C PHE A 247 6.94 -2.68 12.21
N ASP A 248 6.44 -2.47 13.42
CA ASP A 248 7.21 -1.86 14.50
C ASP A 248 8.32 -2.79 14.99
N ASP A 249 8.10 -4.12 14.96
CA ASP A 249 9.15 -5.09 15.30
C ASP A 249 10.39 -4.94 14.43
N LEU A 250 10.24 -4.68 13.13
CA LEU A 250 11.40 -4.48 12.25
C LEU A 250 12.29 -3.35 12.73
N ILE A 251 11.70 -2.25 13.17
CA ILE A 251 12.42 -1.08 13.67
C ILE A 251 13.03 -1.38 15.04
N LEU A 252 12.26 -2.02 15.92
CA LEU A 252 12.68 -2.36 17.28
C LEU A 252 13.79 -3.42 17.27
N ASP A 253 13.74 -4.42 16.40
CA ASP A 253 14.78 -5.44 16.24
C ASP A 253 16.11 -4.81 15.79
N VAL A 254 16.05 -3.82 14.85
CA VAL A 254 17.25 -3.06 14.45
C VAL A 254 17.75 -2.18 15.58
N ILE A 255 16.90 -1.43 16.28
CA ILE A 255 17.27 -0.60 17.44
C ILE A 255 17.95 -1.47 18.49
N GLY A 256 17.32 -2.54 18.92
CA GLY A 256 17.87 -3.47 19.92
C GLY A 256 19.19 -4.08 19.47
N SER A 257 19.34 -4.38 18.17
CA SER A 257 20.59 -4.89 17.62
C SER A 257 21.69 -3.83 17.59
N LEU A 258 21.36 -2.59 17.22
CA LEU A 258 22.29 -1.45 17.28
C LEU A 258 22.76 -1.16 18.72
N GLU A 259 21.92 -1.40 19.71
CA GLU A 259 22.26 -1.21 21.12
C GLU A 259 23.11 -2.35 21.69
N ARG A 260 22.76 -3.59 21.37
CA ARG A 260 23.40 -4.79 21.95
C ARG A 260 24.65 -5.22 21.22
N VAL A 261 24.79 -4.97 19.90
CA VAL A 261 25.87 -5.46 19.05
C VAL A 261 26.73 -4.29 18.55
N PRO A 262 27.83 -3.93 19.25
CA PRO A 262 28.68 -2.78 18.88
C PRO A 262 29.24 -2.86 17.45
N GLU A 263 29.57 -4.07 16.98
CA GLU A 263 30.06 -4.27 15.61
C GLU A 263 29.01 -3.93 14.56
N PHE A 264 27.77 -4.34 14.76
CA PHE A 264 26.67 -4.00 13.88
C PHE A 264 26.47 -2.47 13.82
N ARG A 265 26.45 -1.81 14.97
CA ARG A 265 26.38 -0.34 15.05
C ARG A 265 27.54 0.32 14.30
N ALA A 266 28.74 -0.15 14.49
CA ALA A 266 29.94 0.40 13.83
C ALA A 266 29.84 0.26 12.31
N ARG A 267 29.43 -0.90 11.82
CA ARG A 267 29.24 -1.15 10.37
C ARG A 267 28.14 -0.29 9.77
N CYS A 268 27.00 -0.15 10.45
CA CYS A 268 25.92 0.72 9.99
C CYS A 268 26.35 2.20 9.93
N ARG A 269 27.07 2.69 10.96
CA ARG A 269 27.58 4.07 10.99
C ARG A 269 28.70 4.32 9.96
N ASP A 270 29.53 3.34 9.69
CA ASP A 270 30.53 3.44 8.63
C ASP A 270 29.86 3.44 7.26
N ARG A 271 28.83 2.63 7.04
CA ARG A 271 28.06 2.60 5.80
C ARG A 271 27.30 3.90 5.59
N PHE A 272 26.49 4.34 6.53
CA PHE A 272 25.62 5.50 6.41
C PHE A 272 26.33 6.79 6.86
N ARG A 273 27.18 7.30 5.98
CA ARG A 273 27.92 8.55 6.23
C ARG A 273 27.00 9.76 6.25
N TYR A 274 25.88 9.68 5.54
CA TYR A 274 24.87 10.74 5.46
C TYR A 274 23.47 10.13 5.53
N LEU A 275 22.61 10.79 6.32
CA LEU A 275 21.20 10.43 6.46
C LEU A 275 20.33 11.57 5.92
N LEU A 276 19.41 11.24 5.03
CA LEU A 276 18.43 12.16 4.49
C LEU A 276 17.02 11.58 4.76
N VAL A 277 16.19 12.33 5.49
CA VAL A 277 14.84 11.89 5.85
C VAL A 277 13.84 12.86 5.25
N ASP A 278 12.99 12.37 4.32
CA ASP A 278 11.91 13.16 3.75
C ASP A 278 10.60 12.93 4.53
N GLU A 279 9.69 13.90 4.50
CA GLU A 279 8.42 13.92 5.24
C GLU A 279 8.60 13.66 6.75
N PHE A 280 9.64 14.25 7.35
CA PHE A 280 10.05 14.02 8.73
C PHE A 280 8.96 14.31 9.77
N GLN A 281 7.98 15.18 9.47
CA GLN A 281 6.84 15.47 10.33
C GLN A 281 5.90 14.27 10.54
N ASP A 282 6.05 13.20 9.75
CA ASP A 282 5.22 11.99 9.85
C ASP A 282 5.92 10.85 10.58
N THR A 283 7.09 11.11 11.17
CA THR A 283 7.85 10.11 11.93
C THR A 283 7.31 9.91 13.34
N ASN A 284 7.35 8.66 13.80
CA ASN A 284 7.06 8.28 15.18
C ASN A 284 8.34 8.27 16.06
N ARG A 285 8.18 7.88 17.32
CA ARG A 285 9.28 7.91 18.28
C ARG A 285 10.41 6.92 17.95
N ILE A 286 10.07 5.66 17.66
CA ILE A 286 11.08 4.64 17.37
C ILE A 286 11.86 4.95 16.08
N GLN A 287 11.23 5.60 15.10
CA GLN A 287 11.91 6.06 13.88
C GLN A 287 12.93 7.16 14.19
N LEU A 288 12.60 8.10 15.07
CA LEU A 288 13.57 9.10 15.53
C LEU A 288 14.72 8.45 16.32
N ASP A 289 14.43 7.48 17.18
CA ASP A 289 15.44 6.77 17.96
C ASP A 289 16.36 5.93 17.04
N LEU A 290 15.82 5.32 16.00
CA LEU A 290 16.61 4.65 14.95
C LEU A 290 17.55 5.64 14.25
N ILE A 291 17.03 6.79 13.79
CA ILE A 291 17.86 7.84 13.17
C ILE A 291 18.99 8.24 14.12
N ARG A 292 18.70 8.45 15.40
CA ARG A 292 19.69 8.85 16.42
C ARG A 292 20.80 7.80 16.59
N LEU A 293 20.46 6.51 16.57
CA LEU A 293 21.43 5.42 16.71
C LEU A 293 22.32 5.26 15.47
N LEU A 294 21.77 5.49 14.28
CA LEU A 294 22.51 5.45 13.02
C LEU A 294 23.34 6.71 12.78
N ALA A 295 22.90 7.85 13.31
CA ALA A 295 23.55 9.15 13.11
C ALA A 295 24.91 9.23 13.82
N ALA A 296 25.74 10.16 13.32
CA ALA A 296 26.88 10.68 14.06
C ALA A 296 26.42 11.46 15.30
N ASP A 297 27.34 11.72 16.22
CA ASP A 297 27.03 12.43 17.45
C ASP A 297 26.31 13.76 17.17
N ASN A 298 25.28 14.06 17.97
CA ASN A 298 24.42 15.24 17.81
C ASN A 298 23.77 15.37 16.43
N PHE A 299 23.44 14.24 15.77
CA PHE A 299 22.90 14.22 14.41
C PHE A 299 23.80 14.91 13.37
N GLY A 300 25.10 14.90 13.58
CA GLY A 300 26.08 15.69 12.81
C GLY A 300 26.18 15.34 11.32
N ASN A 301 25.43 14.34 10.83
CA ASN A 301 25.37 13.90 9.45
C ASN A 301 23.92 13.72 8.94
N VAL A 302 22.95 14.38 9.59
CA VAL A 302 21.52 14.17 9.31
C VAL A 302 20.90 15.44 8.70
N ALA A 303 20.22 15.29 7.57
CA ALA A 303 19.35 16.32 7.03
C ALA A 303 17.91 15.77 6.97
N VAL A 304 17.00 16.48 7.60
CA VAL A 304 15.57 16.15 7.55
C VAL A 304 14.81 17.22 6.76
N VAL A 305 13.81 16.79 6.00
CA VAL A 305 12.94 17.65 5.21
C VAL A 305 11.52 17.46 5.68
N GLY A 306 10.80 18.54 5.99
CA GLY A 306 9.43 18.40 6.44
C GLY A 306 8.73 19.73 6.68
N ASP A 307 7.42 19.61 7.01
CA ASP A 307 6.55 20.74 7.36
C ASP A 307 5.64 20.33 8.54
N ALA A 308 5.89 20.86 9.71
CA ALA A 308 5.11 20.59 10.91
C ALA A 308 3.60 20.84 10.71
N LYS A 309 3.24 21.82 9.86
CA LYS A 309 1.84 22.15 9.50
C LYS A 309 1.15 21.06 8.69
N GLN A 310 1.90 20.11 8.11
CA GLN A 310 1.39 18.98 7.35
C GLN A 310 1.46 17.64 8.12
N SER A 311 1.73 17.67 9.43
CA SER A 311 1.66 16.49 10.30
C SER A 311 0.19 16.13 10.57
N ILE A 312 -0.34 15.14 9.86
CA ILE A 312 -1.74 14.70 9.89
C ILE A 312 -1.89 13.16 10.06
N TYR A 313 -0.84 12.49 10.53
CA TYR A 313 -0.83 11.05 10.76
C TYR A 313 -0.65 10.71 12.25
N GLY A 314 -1.15 11.56 13.16
CA GLY A 314 -1.16 11.29 14.60
C GLY A 314 -1.90 10.00 14.95
N TRP A 315 -2.92 9.62 14.17
CA TRP A 315 -3.61 8.35 14.28
C TRP A 315 -2.75 7.12 13.89
N ARG A 316 -1.62 7.34 13.19
CA ARG A 316 -0.54 6.37 12.91
C ARG A 316 0.69 6.60 13.77
N ASP A 317 0.51 7.19 14.94
CA ASP A 317 1.55 7.48 15.94
C ASP A 317 2.65 8.45 15.49
N ALA A 318 2.41 9.23 14.42
CA ALA A 318 3.30 10.32 14.07
C ALA A 318 3.35 11.38 15.19
N GLU A 319 4.56 11.71 15.60
CA GLU A 319 4.79 12.69 16.68
C GLU A 319 5.31 14.02 16.13
N ILE A 320 4.44 15.03 16.09
CA ILE A 320 4.81 16.36 15.61
C ILE A 320 6.00 16.96 16.35
N GLU A 321 6.20 16.59 17.62
CA GLU A 321 7.31 17.03 18.44
C GLU A 321 8.68 16.61 17.89
N ASN A 322 8.75 15.58 17.08
CA ASN A 322 9.98 15.16 16.44
C ASN A 322 10.56 16.27 15.55
N ILE A 323 9.72 16.95 14.76
CA ILE A 323 10.13 18.06 13.89
C ILE A 323 10.13 19.41 14.62
N ARG A 324 9.31 19.59 15.66
CA ARG A 324 9.20 20.88 16.36
C ARG A 324 10.30 21.12 17.38
N SER A 325 10.61 20.13 18.19
CA SER A 325 11.46 20.31 19.38
C SER A 325 12.54 19.26 19.56
N ARG A 326 12.33 18.00 19.14
CA ARG A 326 13.28 16.93 19.46
C ARG A 326 14.47 16.84 18.50
N PHE A 327 14.31 17.27 17.25
CA PHE A 327 15.43 17.30 16.31
C PHE A 327 16.21 18.61 16.42
N PRO A 328 17.51 18.57 16.81
CA PRO A 328 18.28 19.77 17.13
C PRO A 328 18.88 20.47 15.90
N GLY A 329 18.40 20.18 14.71
CA GLY A 329 18.98 20.65 13.45
C GLY A 329 18.80 22.15 13.22
N ARG A 330 19.81 22.78 12.57
CA ARG A 330 19.71 24.15 12.08
C ARG A 330 18.56 24.27 11.10
N ARG A 331 17.56 25.12 11.41
CA ARG A 331 16.39 25.34 10.56
C ARG A 331 16.74 26.13 9.32
N LEU A 332 16.39 25.61 8.16
CA LEU A 332 16.59 26.21 6.83
C LEU A 332 15.20 26.36 6.17
N PRO A 333 14.57 27.55 6.24
CA PRO A 333 13.22 27.73 5.74
C PRO A 333 13.18 27.78 4.21
N LEU A 334 12.14 27.19 3.60
CA LEU A 334 11.76 27.39 2.21
C LEU A 334 10.39 28.08 2.17
N THR A 335 10.37 29.32 1.72
CA THR A 335 9.17 30.17 1.72
C THR A 335 8.55 30.37 0.35
N HIS A 336 9.31 30.18 -0.73
CA HIS A 336 8.85 30.40 -2.10
C HIS A 336 8.01 29.24 -2.61
N ASN A 337 6.69 29.47 -2.75
CA ASN A 337 5.73 28.49 -3.22
C ASN A 337 5.57 28.55 -4.74
N ARG A 338 5.75 27.42 -5.41
CA ARG A 338 5.63 27.27 -6.88
C ARG A 338 4.29 26.67 -7.33
N ARG A 339 3.41 26.32 -6.38
CA ARG A 339 2.15 25.61 -6.62
C ARG A 339 0.98 26.56 -6.83
N SER A 340 0.69 27.38 -5.82
CA SER A 340 -0.56 28.09 -5.67
C SER A 340 -0.42 29.59 -5.98
N TYR A 341 -1.51 30.26 -6.29
CA TYR A 341 -1.57 31.72 -6.32
C TYR A 341 -1.60 32.29 -4.89
N GLN A 342 -1.17 33.57 -4.76
CA GLN A 342 -0.97 34.21 -3.45
C GLN A 342 -2.22 34.20 -2.59
N GLY A 343 -3.41 34.53 -3.11
CA GLY A 343 -4.63 34.55 -2.31
C GLY A 343 -5.02 33.22 -1.66
N ILE A 344 -4.64 32.09 -2.28
CA ILE A 344 -4.83 30.76 -1.68
C ILE A 344 -3.86 30.57 -0.50
N LEU A 345 -2.62 31.03 -0.66
CA LEU A 345 -1.62 30.94 0.41
C LEU A 345 -1.96 31.83 1.58
N ASP A 346 -2.47 33.04 1.31
CA ASP A 346 -2.89 34.00 2.35
C ASP A 346 -4.04 33.41 3.19
N CYS A 347 -5.04 32.78 2.54
CA CYS A 347 -6.10 32.07 3.22
C CYS A 347 -5.58 30.94 4.11
N ALA A 348 -4.72 30.09 3.57
CA ALA A 348 -4.17 28.98 4.32
C ALA A 348 -3.25 29.43 5.47
N THR A 349 -2.48 30.51 5.27
CA THR A 349 -1.57 31.06 6.28
C THR A 349 -2.35 31.71 7.42
N ASP A 350 -3.38 32.53 7.12
CA ASP A 350 -4.25 33.11 8.15
C ASP A 350 -4.92 32.02 8.98
N PHE A 351 -5.43 31.00 8.29
CA PHE A 351 -6.11 29.88 8.94
C PHE A 351 -5.19 29.11 9.91
N ILE A 352 -3.96 28.74 9.49
CA ILE A 352 -3.06 27.94 10.34
C ILE A 352 -2.47 28.76 11.49
N ARG A 353 -2.26 30.07 11.32
CA ARG A 353 -1.72 30.96 12.35
C ARG A 353 -2.64 31.18 13.55
N ARG A 354 -3.91 30.82 13.43
CA ARG A 354 -4.85 30.81 14.57
C ARG A 354 -4.55 29.68 15.55
N ASP A 355 -3.75 28.69 15.16
CA ASP A 355 -3.13 27.76 16.08
C ASP A 355 -1.92 28.46 16.74
N PRO A 356 -1.88 28.55 18.08
CA PRO A 356 -0.77 29.20 18.81
C PRO A 356 0.59 28.63 18.46
N ASP A 357 0.65 27.34 18.12
CA ASP A 357 1.88 26.64 17.77
C ASP A 357 2.50 27.14 16.45
N PHE A 358 1.69 27.74 15.57
CA PHE A 358 2.09 28.22 14.25
C PHE A 358 1.93 29.73 14.07
N ALA A 359 1.64 30.47 15.15
CA ALA A 359 1.42 31.93 15.09
C ALA A 359 2.60 32.72 14.50
N ALA A 360 3.83 32.25 14.70
CA ALA A 360 5.08 32.89 14.24
C ALA A 360 5.64 32.31 12.93
N GLU A 361 4.90 31.45 12.22
CA GLU A 361 5.38 30.89 10.95
C GLU A 361 5.51 32.00 9.86
N PRO A 362 6.55 31.91 9.00
CA PRO A 362 6.77 32.88 7.95
C PRO A 362 5.69 32.79 6.87
N ASP A 363 5.48 33.92 6.16
CA ASP A 363 4.59 33.97 5.01
C ASP A 363 5.15 33.14 3.84
N LEU A 364 4.25 32.48 3.13
CA LEU A 364 4.58 31.83 1.88
C LEU A 364 4.40 32.82 0.72
N VAL A 365 5.40 32.94 -0.14
CA VAL A 365 5.40 33.82 -1.29
C VAL A 365 5.14 33.03 -2.56
N ALA A 366 4.07 33.35 -3.25
CA ALA A 366 3.73 32.68 -4.51
C ALA A 366 4.67 33.13 -5.65
N THR A 367 5.44 32.21 -6.22
CA THR A 367 6.22 32.53 -7.44
C THR A 367 5.33 32.71 -8.69
N ARG A 368 4.09 32.22 -8.61
CA ARG A 368 3.06 32.38 -9.66
C ARG A 368 2.34 33.71 -9.61
N GLY A 369 2.61 34.51 -8.57
CA GLY A 369 1.98 35.82 -8.37
C GLY A 369 0.55 35.73 -7.84
N SER A 370 -0.23 36.77 -8.09
CA SER A 370 -1.61 36.92 -7.62
C SER A 370 -2.58 36.95 -8.79
N VAL A 371 -3.75 36.38 -8.62
CA VAL A 371 -4.90 36.52 -9.50
C VAL A 371 -6.10 37.02 -8.68
N PRO A 372 -7.07 37.70 -9.29
CA PRO A 372 -8.27 38.10 -8.57
C PRO A 372 -9.07 36.92 -8.07
N GLN A 373 -9.45 36.95 -6.81
CA GLN A 373 -10.41 36.05 -6.17
C GLN A 373 -10.19 34.53 -6.46
N PRO A 374 -8.99 33.97 -6.21
CA PRO A 374 -8.77 32.55 -6.42
C PRO A 374 -9.47 31.66 -5.38
N VAL A 375 -10.07 32.25 -4.34
CA VAL A 375 -10.82 31.56 -3.30
C VAL A 375 -12.30 31.89 -3.42
N THR A 376 -13.16 30.86 -3.42
CA THR A 376 -14.62 31.01 -3.43
C THR A 376 -15.22 30.27 -2.23
N VAL A 377 -15.94 30.99 -1.38
CA VAL A 377 -16.64 30.42 -0.23
C VAL A 377 -18.12 30.34 -0.56
N ILE A 378 -18.71 29.15 -0.50
CA ILE A 378 -20.10 28.87 -0.81
C ILE A 378 -20.84 28.51 0.48
N MET A 379 -21.85 29.31 0.83
CA MET A 379 -22.74 29.03 1.96
C MET A 379 -24.04 28.40 1.45
N ALA A 380 -24.42 27.25 1.97
CA ALA A 380 -25.64 26.55 1.58
C ALA A 380 -26.61 26.42 2.77
N PRO A 381 -27.92 26.42 2.55
CA PRO A 381 -28.90 26.22 3.61
C PRO A 381 -28.88 24.78 4.13
N ASP A 382 -28.64 23.82 3.28
CA ASP A 382 -28.63 22.39 3.60
C ASP A 382 -27.62 21.61 2.75
N SER A 383 -27.35 20.36 3.12
CA SER A 383 -26.38 19.47 2.48
C SER A 383 -26.72 19.17 1.00
N ARG A 384 -28.01 19.08 0.65
CA ARG A 384 -28.44 18.86 -0.73
C ARG A 384 -28.13 20.07 -1.61
N THR A 385 -28.39 21.27 -1.08
CA THR A 385 -28.09 22.52 -1.77
C THR A 385 -26.58 22.75 -1.89
N GLU A 386 -25.81 22.37 -0.87
CA GLU A 386 -24.35 22.37 -0.90
C GLU A 386 -23.84 21.47 -2.04
N ALA A 387 -24.28 20.22 -2.09
CA ALA A 387 -23.90 19.25 -3.12
C ALA A 387 -24.28 19.73 -4.53
N ARG A 388 -25.48 20.33 -4.69
CA ARG A 388 -25.96 20.90 -5.96
C ARG A 388 -25.06 22.05 -6.40
N SER A 389 -24.73 22.96 -5.51
CA SER A 389 -23.91 24.14 -5.81
C SER A 389 -22.50 23.75 -6.20
N MET A 390 -21.90 22.77 -5.51
CA MET A 390 -20.62 22.18 -5.87
C MET A 390 -20.68 21.61 -7.30
N ALA A 391 -21.64 20.73 -7.60
CA ALA A 391 -21.75 20.10 -8.90
C ALA A 391 -22.01 21.11 -10.03
N GLN A 392 -22.81 22.16 -9.79
CA GLN A 392 -23.01 23.25 -10.73
C GLN A 392 -21.74 24.05 -10.98
N ALA A 393 -20.95 24.33 -9.93
CA ALA A 393 -19.66 25.01 -10.07
C ALA A 393 -18.68 24.17 -10.90
N ILE A 394 -18.62 22.85 -10.68
CA ILE A 394 -17.82 21.92 -11.46
C ILE A 394 -18.24 21.94 -12.93
N ARG A 395 -19.55 21.90 -13.22
CA ARG A 395 -20.07 21.99 -14.59
C ARG A 395 -19.69 23.32 -15.26
N ARG A 396 -19.81 24.45 -14.56
CA ARG A 396 -19.40 25.77 -15.10
C ARG A 396 -17.93 25.78 -15.45
N LEU A 397 -17.07 25.27 -14.58
CA LEU A 397 -15.64 25.15 -14.83
C LEU A 397 -15.35 24.29 -16.07
N HIS A 398 -16.07 23.18 -16.22
CA HIS A 398 -15.92 22.31 -17.36
C HIS A 398 -16.38 22.97 -18.67
N VAL A 399 -17.51 23.66 -18.66
CA VAL A 399 -17.99 24.45 -19.81
C VAL A 399 -17.02 25.58 -20.16
N ALA A 400 -16.33 26.15 -19.16
CA ALA A 400 -15.25 27.12 -19.34
C ALA A 400 -13.92 26.52 -19.82
N GLY A 401 -13.89 25.22 -20.14
CA GLY A 401 -12.71 24.53 -20.71
C GLY A 401 -11.81 23.80 -19.72
N ARG A 402 -12.19 23.69 -18.44
CA ARG A 402 -11.44 22.86 -17.47
C ARG A 402 -11.77 21.40 -17.65
N ALA A 403 -10.75 20.55 -17.72
CA ALA A 403 -10.94 19.11 -17.70
C ALA A 403 -11.47 18.65 -16.33
N PHE A 404 -12.31 17.62 -16.31
CA PHE A 404 -12.75 17.02 -15.03
C PHE A 404 -11.58 16.49 -14.20
N ALA A 405 -10.52 15.99 -14.83
CA ALA A 405 -9.30 15.53 -14.19
C ALA A 405 -8.54 16.63 -13.43
N ASP A 406 -8.75 17.90 -13.77
CA ASP A 406 -8.16 19.05 -13.09
C ASP A 406 -8.84 19.38 -11.77
N ILE A 407 -9.95 18.72 -11.44
CA ILE A 407 -10.83 19.06 -10.34
C ILE A 407 -10.80 17.97 -9.29
N ALA A 408 -10.56 18.34 -8.04
CA ALA A 408 -10.68 17.45 -6.89
C ALA A 408 -11.74 17.96 -5.91
N VAL A 409 -12.51 17.02 -5.37
CA VAL A 409 -13.42 17.22 -4.24
C VAL A 409 -12.80 16.56 -3.02
N LEU A 410 -12.47 17.33 -2.00
CA LEU A 410 -11.80 16.88 -0.80
C LEU A 410 -12.74 16.99 0.40
N ALA A 411 -12.85 15.91 1.17
CA ALA A 411 -13.60 15.88 2.41
C ALA A 411 -12.74 15.27 3.53
N HIS A 412 -13.09 15.51 4.78
CA HIS A 412 -12.42 14.88 5.91
C HIS A 412 -12.57 13.35 5.87
N SER A 413 -13.76 12.86 5.55
CA SER A 413 -14.10 11.45 5.41
C SER A 413 -15.09 11.25 4.27
N ILE A 414 -14.76 10.37 3.33
CA ILE A 414 -15.69 9.98 2.24
C ILE A 414 -16.87 9.17 2.79
N ARG A 415 -16.63 8.35 3.81
CA ARG A 415 -17.69 7.54 4.45
C ARG A 415 -18.77 8.40 5.10
N MET A 416 -18.37 9.55 5.63
CA MET A 416 -19.27 10.50 6.29
C MET A 416 -19.78 11.59 5.34
N LEU A 417 -19.32 11.59 4.10
CA LEU A 417 -19.82 12.52 3.10
C LEU A 417 -21.29 12.15 2.78
N PRO A 418 -22.24 13.10 2.89
CA PRO A 418 -23.63 12.84 2.55
C PRO A 418 -23.79 12.28 1.14
N ARG A 419 -24.68 11.30 0.96
CA ARG A 419 -24.93 10.65 -0.34
C ARG A 419 -25.36 11.63 -1.42
N GLU A 420 -25.97 12.73 -1.04
CA GLU A 420 -26.38 13.83 -1.90
C GLU A 420 -25.25 14.35 -2.79
N PHE A 421 -24.00 14.28 -2.33
CA PHE A 421 -22.84 14.72 -3.12
C PHE A 421 -22.60 13.80 -4.34
N GLU A 422 -22.60 12.49 -4.12
CA GLU A 422 -22.46 11.54 -5.22
C GLU A 422 -23.69 11.54 -6.14
N ASP A 423 -24.89 11.62 -5.57
CA ASP A 423 -26.13 11.63 -6.33
C ASP A 423 -26.23 12.86 -7.23
N GLU A 424 -25.73 14.00 -6.76
CA GLU A 424 -25.73 15.22 -7.56
C GLU A 424 -24.69 15.18 -8.69
N LEU A 425 -23.50 14.63 -8.44
CA LEU A 425 -22.50 14.40 -9.50
C LEU A 425 -23.07 13.49 -10.60
N ARG A 426 -23.74 12.38 -10.22
CA ARG A 426 -24.39 11.47 -11.16
C ARG A 426 -25.52 12.17 -11.92
N ARG A 427 -26.38 12.93 -11.22
CA ARG A 427 -27.52 13.63 -11.83
C ARG A 427 -27.09 14.64 -12.89
N GLN A 428 -25.95 15.32 -12.67
CA GLN A 428 -25.41 16.28 -13.61
C GLN A 428 -24.48 15.68 -14.67
N GLY A 429 -24.32 14.34 -14.68
CA GLY A 429 -23.49 13.64 -15.64
C GLY A 429 -21.98 13.97 -15.49
N ILE A 430 -21.53 14.27 -14.27
CA ILE A 430 -20.13 14.53 -13.97
C ILE A 430 -19.44 13.20 -13.67
N PRO A 431 -18.46 12.77 -14.47
CA PRO A 431 -17.68 11.58 -14.16
C PRO A 431 -16.83 11.83 -12.92
N TYR A 432 -16.82 10.89 -11.97
CA TYR A 432 -16.03 11.00 -10.76
C TYR A 432 -15.46 9.66 -10.30
N ILE A 433 -14.35 9.71 -9.58
CA ILE A 433 -13.66 8.58 -8.97
C ILE A 433 -13.49 8.87 -7.49
N THR A 434 -13.94 7.95 -6.64
CA THR A 434 -13.72 8.00 -5.19
C THR A 434 -12.48 7.17 -4.83
N SER A 435 -11.56 7.75 -4.07
CA SER A 435 -10.38 7.04 -3.56
C SER A 435 -10.36 7.10 -2.04
N GLY A 436 -10.12 5.95 -1.40
CA GLY A 436 -10.06 5.85 0.07
C GLY A 436 -11.37 5.48 0.75
N GLY A 437 -12.39 5.02 -0.01
CA GLY A 437 -13.65 4.56 0.54
C GLY A 437 -13.68 3.06 0.84
N SER A 438 -14.35 2.66 1.92
CA SER A 438 -14.70 1.29 2.29
C SER A 438 -15.67 0.61 1.31
N GLY A 439 -15.88 1.20 0.12
CA GLY A 439 -16.94 0.84 -0.80
C GLY A 439 -16.64 -0.34 -1.73
N PHE A 440 -15.46 -0.95 -1.69
CA PHE A 440 -15.13 -2.08 -2.56
C PHE A 440 -16.11 -3.24 -2.37
N PHE A 441 -16.32 -3.67 -1.14
CA PHE A 441 -17.25 -4.76 -0.80
C PHE A 441 -18.73 -4.35 -0.92
N ASP A 442 -19.02 -3.05 -1.01
CA ASP A 442 -20.37 -2.54 -1.25
C ASP A 442 -20.79 -2.56 -2.72
N ARG A 443 -19.85 -2.75 -3.63
CA ARG A 443 -20.12 -2.82 -5.07
C ARG A 443 -20.96 -4.03 -5.43
N GLN A 444 -21.90 -3.84 -6.35
CA GLN A 444 -22.79 -4.90 -6.81
C GLN A 444 -22.00 -6.12 -7.28
N GLU A 445 -21.03 -5.90 -8.16
CA GLU A 445 -20.21 -6.96 -8.74
C GLU A 445 -19.41 -7.74 -7.68
N ILE A 446 -19.03 -7.11 -6.59
CA ILE A 446 -18.29 -7.77 -5.49
C ILE A 446 -19.26 -8.56 -4.61
N LYS A 447 -20.40 -7.96 -4.24
CA LYS A 447 -21.44 -8.67 -3.48
C LYS A 447 -21.97 -9.90 -4.22
N ASP A 448 -22.08 -9.83 -5.54
CA ASP A 448 -22.55 -10.96 -6.37
C ASP A 448 -21.50 -12.08 -6.40
N VAL A 449 -20.22 -11.73 -6.57
CA VAL A 449 -19.11 -12.70 -6.53
C VAL A 449 -18.98 -13.34 -5.14
N LEU A 450 -19.09 -12.56 -4.07
CA LEU A 450 -19.10 -13.09 -2.71
C LEU A 450 -20.25 -14.07 -2.49
N ALA A 451 -21.43 -13.79 -3.04
CA ALA A 451 -22.56 -14.70 -2.95
C ALA A 451 -22.32 -16.01 -3.72
N LEU A 452 -21.70 -15.94 -4.91
CA LEU A 452 -21.30 -17.15 -5.65
C LEU A 452 -20.27 -17.99 -4.88
N LEU A 453 -19.25 -17.36 -4.29
CA LEU A 453 -18.24 -18.03 -3.48
C LEU A 453 -18.85 -18.66 -2.22
N ARG A 454 -19.72 -17.93 -1.51
CA ARG A 454 -20.42 -18.43 -0.32
C ARG A 454 -21.30 -19.64 -0.62
N LEU A 455 -22.06 -19.64 -1.73
CA LEU A 455 -22.85 -20.80 -2.13
C LEU A 455 -22.01 -21.99 -2.55
N THR A 456 -20.85 -21.75 -3.14
CA THR A 456 -19.92 -22.81 -3.50
C THR A 456 -19.32 -23.49 -2.24
N ASP A 457 -19.07 -22.71 -1.19
CA ASP A 457 -18.64 -23.24 0.11
C ASP A 457 -19.79 -23.86 0.91
N ASN A 458 -20.91 -23.12 1.01
CA ASN A 458 -22.09 -23.52 1.76
C ASN A 458 -23.37 -23.37 0.92
N PRO A 459 -23.86 -24.46 0.30
CA PRO A 459 -25.09 -24.44 -0.52
C PRO A 459 -26.37 -24.05 0.25
N MET A 460 -26.30 -24.00 1.59
CA MET A 460 -27.44 -23.70 2.48
C MET A 460 -27.46 -22.23 2.94
N ASP A 461 -26.62 -21.36 2.37
CA ASP A 461 -26.65 -19.92 2.66
C ASP A 461 -27.84 -19.24 1.93
N ASP A 462 -28.96 -19.08 2.67
CA ASP A 462 -30.18 -18.46 2.14
C ASP A 462 -29.95 -17.00 1.64
N GLY A 463 -29.04 -16.25 2.30
CA GLY A 463 -28.75 -14.87 1.92
C GLY A 463 -28.02 -14.80 0.57
N ALA A 464 -26.99 -15.61 0.40
CA ALA A 464 -26.26 -15.76 -0.84
C ALA A 464 -27.17 -16.30 -1.97
N PHE A 465 -28.05 -17.24 -1.63
CA PHE A 465 -28.98 -17.84 -2.57
C PHE A 465 -29.99 -16.82 -3.11
N VAL A 466 -30.64 -16.02 -2.26
CA VAL A 466 -31.54 -14.94 -2.65
C VAL A 466 -30.83 -13.98 -3.59
N ARG A 467 -29.59 -13.59 -3.21
CA ARG A 467 -28.84 -12.63 -4.01
C ARG A 467 -28.53 -13.13 -5.41
N ILE A 468 -28.19 -14.40 -5.56
CA ILE A 468 -27.91 -14.99 -6.88
C ILE A 468 -29.17 -15.08 -7.72
N LEU A 469 -30.30 -15.49 -7.14
CA LEU A 469 -31.56 -15.59 -7.86
C LEU A 469 -32.04 -14.21 -8.35
N GLN A 470 -31.89 -13.16 -7.54
CA GLN A 470 -32.23 -11.78 -7.92
C GLN A 470 -31.13 -11.08 -8.73
N GLY A 471 -29.94 -11.67 -8.77
CA GLY A 471 -28.77 -11.14 -9.42
C GLY A 471 -28.92 -10.96 -10.94
N PRO A 472 -27.92 -10.35 -11.58
CA PRO A 472 -28.02 -9.91 -12.97
C PRO A 472 -28.09 -11.05 -14.00
N ILE A 473 -27.77 -12.26 -13.59
CA ILE A 473 -27.83 -13.45 -14.47
C ILE A 473 -29.24 -14.04 -14.48
N VAL A 474 -29.76 -14.44 -13.33
CA VAL A 474 -31.08 -15.07 -13.19
C VAL A 474 -32.22 -14.06 -13.32
N ARG A 475 -32.13 -12.95 -12.55
CA ARG A 475 -33.14 -11.86 -12.51
C ARG A 475 -34.52 -12.33 -12.12
N LEU A 476 -34.62 -13.22 -11.12
CA LEU A 476 -35.89 -13.64 -10.59
C LEU A 476 -36.65 -12.42 -10.04
N PRO A 477 -37.88 -12.14 -10.52
CA PRO A 477 -38.71 -11.03 -10.04
C PRO A 477 -39.14 -11.22 -8.59
N ASP A 478 -39.46 -10.14 -7.90
CA ASP A 478 -39.86 -10.15 -6.48
C ASP A 478 -41.10 -11.03 -6.23
N ASP A 479 -42.07 -11.10 -7.14
CA ASP A 479 -43.23 -11.97 -7.02
C ASP A 479 -42.87 -13.46 -7.15
N GLY A 480 -41.92 -13.79 -8.01
CA GLY A 480 -41.36 -15.14 -8.11
C GLY A 480 -40.62 -15.53 -6.86
N MET A 481 -39.81 -14.62 -6.33
CA MET A 481 -39.08 -14.81 -5.06
C MET A 481 -40.03 -15.00 -3.89
N TYR A 482 -41.13 -14.18 -3.84
CA TYR A 482 -42.15 -14.29 -2.83
C TYR A 482 -42.87 -15.67 -2.89
N ARG A 483 -43.26 -16.12 -4.09
CA ARG A 483 -43.87 -17.42 -4.28
C ARG A 483 -43.00 -18.58 -3.88
N LEU A 484 -41.69 -18.52 -4.23
CA LEU A 484 -40.71 -19.50 -3.80
C LEU A 484 -40.56 -19.53 -2.26
N ALA A 485 -40.44 -18.36 -1.63
CA ALA A 485 -40.34 -18.19 -0.20
C ALA A 485 -41.64 -18.64 0.54
N ALA A 486 -42.83 -18.47 -0.08
CA ALA A 486 -44.08 -18.86 0.50
C ALA A 486 -44.20 -20.41 0.70
N ARG A 487 -43.47 -21.22 -0.07
CA ARG A 487 -43.33 -22.66 0.13
C ARG A 487 -42.72 -23.00 1.47
N ARG A 488 -41.87 -22.11 2.03
CA ARG A 488 -41.28 -22.24 3.37
C ARG A 488 -42.29 -21.95 4.48
N SER A 489 -43.35 -21.19 4.22
CA SER A 489 -44.28 -20.73 5.25
C SER A 489 -44.94 -21.93 5.98
N GLY A 490 -44.86 -21.92 7.30
CA GLY A 490 -45.37 -22.96 8.18
C GLY A 490 -44.51 -24.25 8.31
N ARG A 491 -43.34 -24.31 7.65
CA ARG A 491 -42.42 -25.45 7.67
C ARG A 491 -41.13 -25.07 8.42
N SER A 492 -41.10 -25.36 9.71
CA SER A 492 -39.91 -25.07 10.56
C SER A 492 -38.69 -25.84 10.06
N GLY A 493 -37.55 -25.17 9.91
CA GLY A 493 -36.27 -25.77 9.51
C GLY A 493 -36.04 -25.90 8.00
N MET A 494 -37.03 -25.63 7.14
CA MET A 494 -36.87 -25.67 5.68
C MET A 494 -36.11 -24.44 5.18
N ARG A 495 -35.10 -24.62 4.33
CA ARG A 495 -34.32 -23.56 3.70
C ARG A 495 -34.88 -23.19 2.32
N LEU A 496 -34.50 -22.03 1.81
CA LEU A 496 -34.91 -21.61 0.46
C LEU A 496 -34.38 -22.53 -0.63
N ARG A 497 -33.22 -23.13 -0.42
CA ARG A 497 -32.67 -24.16 -1.31
C ARG A 497 -33.56 -25.38 -1.39
N ASP A 498 -34.10 -25.87 -0.26
CA ASP A 498 -35.02 -27.02 -0.23
C ASP A 498 -36.32 -26.67 -1.00
N CYS A 499 -36.83 -25.44 -0.85
CA CYS A 499 -37.98 -24.94 -1.59
C CYS A 499 -37.72 -24.91 -3.11
N PHE A 500 -36.51 -24.53 -3.51
CA PHE A 500 -36.08 -24.48 -4.91
C PHE A 500 -36.00 -25.89 -5.51
N ASP A 501 -35.42 -26.84 -4.79
CA ASP A 501 -35.30 -28.23 -5.23
C ASP A 501 -36.69 -28.94 -5.31
N GLU A 502 -37.61 -28.59 -4.41
CA GLU A 502 -39.01 -29.06 -4.51
C GLU A 502 -39.72 -28.42 -5.72
N SER A 503 -39.54 -27.11 -5.94
CA SER A 503 -40.09 -26.37 -7.09
C SER A 503 -39.61 -26.96 -8.43
N GLY A 504 -38.32 -27.40 -8.44
CA GLY A 504 -37.72 -28.05 -9.62
C GLY A 504 -38.43 -29.38 -9.99
N ARG A 505 -38.89 -30.14 -9.02
CA ARG A 505 -39.67 -31.37 -9.25
C ARG A 505 -41.06 -31.10 -9.88
N GLU A 506 -41.56 -29.89 -9.69
CA GLU A 506 -42.87 -29.44 -10.23
C GLU A 506 -42.72 -28.59 -11.50
N GLY A 507 -41.51 -28.38 -12.02
CA GLY A 507 -41.23 -27.60 -13.23
C GLY A 507 -41.13 -26.11 -12.99
N PHE A 508 -40.79 -25.62 -11.80
CA PHE A 508 -40.61 -24.21 -11.44
C PHE A 508 -41.83 -23.29 -11.75
N PRO A 509 -42.99 -23.56 -11.14
CA PRO A 509 -44.23 -22.76 -11.41
C PRO A 509 -44.09 -21.27 -10.99
N GLU A 510 -43.09 -20.94 -10.21
CA GLU A 510 -42.76 -19.59 -9.74
C GLU A 510 -41.95 -18.77 -10.76
N MET A 511 -41.39 -19.41 -11.80
CA MET A 511 -40.38 -18.80 -12.67
C MET A 511 -40.75 -19.02 -14.13
N ASP A 512 -40.37 -18.08 -14.98
CA ASP A 512 -40.37 -18.31 -16.42
C ASP A 512 -39.32 -19.36 -16.78
N GLU A 513 -39.53 -20.10 -17.85
CA GLU A 513 -38.66 -21.19 -18.31
C GLU A 513 -37.18 -20.76 -18.49
N LYS A 514 -36.97 -19.53 -18.98
CA LYS A 514 -35.62 -18.97 -19.10
C LYS A 514 -34.99 -18.68 -17.76
N VAL A 515 -35.71 -18.07 -16.84
CA VAL A 515 -35.26 -17.74 -15.48
C VAL A 515 -34.96 -19.04 -14.72
N ALA A 516 -35.81 -20.05 -14.86
CA ALA A 516 -35.63 -21.36 -14.25
C ALA A 516 -34.35 -22.06 -14.76
N ARG A 517 -34.10 -22.02 -16.07
CA ARG A 517 -32.88 -22.62 -16.65
C ARG A 517 -31.61 -21.95 -16.13
N GLU A 518 -31.58 -20.60 -16.09
CA GLU A 518 -30.43 -19.86 -15.57
C GLU A 518 -30.22 -20.13 -14.08
N ALA A 519 -31.30 -20.20 -13.29
CA ALA A 519 -31.25 -20.52 -11.88
C ALA A 519 -30.70 -21.94 -11.63
N VAL A 520 -31.21 -22.96 -12.34
CA VAL A 520 -30.74 -24.34 -12.26
C VAL A 520 -29.25 -24.42 -12.63
N HIS A 521 -28.86 -23.75 -13.73
CA HIS A 521 -27.48 -23.74 -14.19
C HIS A 521 -26.52 -23.20 -13.12
N LEU A 522 -26.87 -22.05 -12.48
CA LEU A 522 -26.01 -21.49 -11.43
C LEU A 522 -25.95 -22.38 -10.19
N VAL A 523 -27.06 -22.99 -9.82
CA VAL A 523 -27.14 -23.91 -8.69
C VAL A 523 -26.28 -25.14 -8.95
N GLU A 524 -26.39 -25.76 -10.12
CA GLU A 524 -25.58 -26.92 -10.52
C GLU A 524 -24.08 -26.58 -10.60
N LEU A 525 -23.75 -25.37 -11.08
CA LEU A 525 -22.38 -24.87 -11.14
C LEU A 525 -21.77 -24.75 -9.75
N THR A 526 -22.44 -24.05 -8.82
CA THR A 526 -21.95 -23.90 -7.45
C THR A 526 -21.81 -25.22 -6.73
N ASP A 527 -22.77 -26.16 -6.90
CA ASP A 527 -22.71 -27.50 -6.32
C ASP A 527 -21.56 -28.34 -6.89
N ARG A 528 -21.35 -28.25 -8.22
CA ARG A 528 -20.26 -28.97 -8.88
C ARG A 528 -18.90 -28.47 -8.41
N LEU A 529 -18.70 -27.14 -8.35
CA LEU A 529 -17.46 -26.54 -7.88
C LEU A 529 -17.25 -26.76 -6.39
N GLY A 530 -18.31 -26.76 -5.58
CA GLY A 530 -18.25 -27.09 -4.17
C GLY A 530 -17.75 -28.52 -3.90
N ARG A 531 -18.11 -29.48 -4.77
CA ARG A 531 -17.56 -30.87 -4.71
C ARG A 531 -16.08 -30.94 -5.10
N LEU A 532 -15.57 -29.94 -5.82
CA LEU A 532 -14.17 -29.86 -6.25
C LEU A 532 -13.34 -28.91 -5.40
N ARG A 533 -13.88 -28.37 -4.31
CA ARG A 533 -13.26 -27.33 -3.47
C ARG A 533 -11.89 -27.72 -2.88
N ASP A 534 -11.68 -29.02 -2.64
CA ASP A 534 -10.42 -29.53 -2.09
C ASP A 534 -9.41 -29.92 -3.19
N ALA A 535 -9.84 -29.88 -4.46
CA ALA A 535 -9.03 -30.24 -5.62
C ALA A 535 -8.64 -29.04 -6.51
N LEU A 536 -9.26 -27.90 -6.32
CA LEU A 536 -9.03 -26.68 -7.09
C LEU A 536 -8.55 -25.54 -6.19
N THR A 537 -7.71 -24.67 -6.74
CA THR A 537 -7.33 -23.43 -6.04
C THR A 537 -8.52 -22.46 -5.97
N VAL A 538 -8.47 -21.52 -5.04
CA VAL A 538 -9.49 -20.45 -4.93
C VAL A 538 -9.58 -19.66 -6.23
N ALA A 539 -8.43 -19.37 -6.84
CA ALA A 539 -8.34 -18.66 -8.12
C ALA A 539 -8.99 -19.46 -9.25
N ASP A 540 -8.82 -20.79 -9.31
CA ASP A 540 -9.46 -21.66 -10.32
C ASP A 540 -10.98 -21.71 -10.13
N ILE A 541 -11.45 -21.83 -8.89
CA ILE A 541 -12.89 -21.82 -8.58
C ILE A 541 -13.48 -20.47 -8.98
N LEU A 542 -12.85 -19.37 -8.60
CA LEU A 542 -13.29 -18.01 -8.94
C LEU A 542 -13.35 -17.79 -10.46
N ASN A 543 -12.35 -18.26 -11.19
CA ASN A 543 -12.34 -18.14 -12.66
C ASN A 543 -13.52 -18.89 -13.28
N ARG A 544 -13.71 -20.14 -12.89
CA ARG A 544 -14.83 -20.97 -13.40
C ARG A 544 -16.19 -20.42 -13.01
N LEU A 545 -16.34 -19.91 -11.78
CA LEU A 545 -17.57 -19.26 -11.34
C LEU A 545 -17.91 -18.08 -12.24
N LEU A 546 -16.94 -17.21 -12.55
CA LEU A 546 -17.18 -16.01 -13.34
C LEU A 546 -17.41 -16.29 -14.84
N GLU A 547 -16.67 -17.25 -15.39
CA GLU A 547 -16.82 -17.62 -16.81
C GLU A 547 -18.09 -18.44 -17.07
N GLU A 548 -18.28 -19.55 -16.32
CA GLU A 548 -19.35 -20.51 -16.57
C GLU A 548 -20.72 -19.97 -16.11
N SER A 549 -20.79 -19.07 -15.11
CA SER A 549 -22.02 -18.38 -14.75
C SER A 549 -22.46 -17.33 -15.77
N GLY A 550 -21.59 -16.95 -16.70
CA GLY A 550 -21.81 -15.82 -17.60
C GLY A 550 -21.63 -14.43 -16.95
N TYR A 551 -21.17 -14.38 -15.68
CA TYR A 551 -21.02 -13.13 -14.93
C TYR A 551 -19.95 -12.22 -15.54
N LEU A 552 -18.84 -12.79 -15.98
CA LEU A 552 -17.77 -12.04 -16.65
C LEU A 552 -18.29 -11.36 -17.91
N ARG A 553 -19.04 -12.07 -18.74
CA ARG A 553 -19.66 -11.52 -19.95
C ARG A 553 -20.66 -10.41 -19.63
N TRP A 554 -21.45 -10.56 -18.57
CA TRP A 554 -22.34 -9.49 -18.11
C TRP A 554 -21.55 -8.24 -17.69
N ALA A 555 -20.46 -8.40 -16.97
CA ALA A 555 -19.59 -7.30 -16.54
C ALA A 555 -18.94 -6.59 -17.74
N GLU A 556 -18.52 -7.32 -18.77
CA GLU A 556 -18.00 -6.76 -20.03
C GLU A 556 -19.04 -5.94 -20.78
N LEU A 557 -20.25 -6.48 -20.95
CA LEU A 557 -21.36 -5.77 -21.60
C LEU A 557 -21.76 -4.51 -20.81
N ARG A 558 -21.75 -4.60 -19.49
CA ARG A 558 -21.99 -3.46 -18.62
C ARG A 558 -20.91 -2.40 -18.78
N ALA A 559 -19.64 -2.79 -18.80
CA ALA A 559 -18.51 -1.89 -19.00
C ALA A 559 -18.61 -1.14 -20.35
N GLN A 560 -19.00 -1.85 -21.42
CA GLN A 560 -19.22 -1.24 -22.74
C GLN A 560 -20.39 -0.25 -22.72
N ARG A 561 -21.51 -0.63 -22.09
CA ARG A 561 -22.71 0.22 -22.01
C ARG A 561 -22.48 1.46 -21.17
N ASP A 562 -21.84 1.31 -20.02
CA ASP A 562 -21.63 2.38 -19.04
C ASP A 562 -20.37 3.22 -19.35
N GLY A 563 -19.58 2.81 -20.37
CA GLY A 563 -18.32 3.46 -20.75
C GLY A 563 -17.24 3.39 -19.67
N SER A 564 -17.36 2.46 -18.72
CA SER A 564 -16.45 2.35 -17.59
C SER A 564 -16.06 0.88 -17.32
N PRO A 565 -14.78 0.51 -17.38
CA PRO A 565 -14.29 -0.84 -17.09
C PRO A 565 -14.21 -1.14 -15.58
N ARG A 566 -14.74 -0.28 -14.71
CA ARG A 566 -14.64 -0.36 -13.24
C ARG A 566 -15.06 -1.73 -12.68
N ALA A 567 -16.17 -2.28 -13.16
CA ALA A 567 -16.65 -3.59 -12.70
C ALA A 567 -15.62 -4.70 -12.98
N LEU A 568 -15.03 -4.71 -14.19
CA LEU A 568 -14.00 -5.67 -14.57
C LEU A 568 -12.72 -5.53 -13.73
N GLN A 569 -12.36 -4.31 -13.38
CA GLN A 569 -11.19 -4.04 -12.55
C GLN A 569 -11.42 -4.46 -11.10
N ASN A 570 -12.61 -4.23 -10.57
CA ASN A 570 -13.01 -4.71 -9.26
C ASN A 570 -12.99 -6.25 -9.21
N LEU A 571 -13.48 -6.93 -10.24
CA LEU A 571 -13.36 -8.39 -10.36
C LEU A 571 -11.90 -8.84 -10.39
N ARG A 572 -11.06 -8.17 -11.19
CA ARG A 572 -9.61 -8.45 -11.24
C ARG A 572 -8.94 -8.31 -9.87
N LYS A 573 -9.39 -7.38 -9.05
CA LYS A 573 -8.90 -7.20 -7.70
C LYS A 573 -9.29 -8.35 -6.75
N VAL A 574 -10.46 -8.96 -6.92
CA VAL A 574 -10.81 -10.18 -6.16
C VAL A 574 -9.82 -11.30 -6.48
N PHE A 575 -9.41 -11.47 -7.75
CA PHE A 575 -8.34 -12.41 -8.10
C PHE A 575 -7.00 -12.10 -7.43
N GLN A 576 -6.64 -10.82 -7.32
CA GLN A 576 -5.41 -10.43 -6.63
C GLN A 576 -5.48 -10.75 -5.13
N LEU A 577 -6.65 -10.58 -4.51
CA LEU A 577 -6.88 -10.97 -3.12
C LEU A 577 -6.78 -12.49 -2.95
N ALA A 578 -7.41 -13.26 -3.82
CA ALA A 578 -7.32 -14.71 -3.82
C ALA A 578 -5.86 -15.19 -3.98
N GLY A 579 -5.12 -14.63 -4.94
CA GLY A 579 -3.73 -15.00 -5.16
C GLY A 579 -2.76 -14.57 -4.03
N ARG A 580 -3.08 -13.53 -3.26
CA ARG A 580 -2.33 -13.19 -2.03
C ARG A 580 -2.64 -14.21 -0.93
N PHE A 581 -3.92 -14.46 -0.72
CA PHE A 581 -4.39 -15.42 0.28
C PHE A 581 -3.76 -16.81 0.09
N GLU A 582 -3.69 -17.32 -1.14
CA GLU A 582 -3.08 -18.61 -1.47
C GLU A 582 -1.57 -18.64 -1.24
N ARG A 583 -0.86 -17.52 -1.44
CA ARG A 583 0.57 -17.44 -1.13
C ARG A 583 0.86 -17.45 0.36
N ASP A 584 -0.03 -16.82 1.14
CA ASP A 584 0.16 -16.69 2.59
C ASP A 584 -0.28 -17.96 3.33
N LEU A 585 -1.24 -18.72 2.76
CA LEU A 585 -1.85 -19.91 3.35
C LEU A 585 -1.96 -21.02 2.30
N SER A 586 -0.87 -21.71 2.01
CA SER A 586 -0.74 -22.70 0.91
C SER A 586 -1.67 -23.92 0.98
N LEU A 587 -2.36 -24.18 2.09
CA LEU A 587 -3.32 -25.28 2.26
C LEU A 587 -4.76 -24.80 2.47
N ALA A 588 -5.02 -23.51 2.36
CA ALA A 588 -6.34 -22.95 2.62
C ALA A 588 -7.26 -23.06 1.40
N GLY A 589 -8.47 -23.58 1.59
CA GLY A 589 -9.47 -23.74 0.56
C GLY A 589 -10.43 -22.55 0.42
N ILE A 590 -11.46 -22.72 -0.42
CA ILE A 590 -12.48 -21.66 -0.66
C ILE A 590 -13.19 -21.23 0.62
N GLY A 591 -13.50 -22.17 1.54
CA GLY A 591 -14.17 -21.84 2.80
C GLY A 591 -13.29 -20.95 3.70
N ASP A 592 -11.96 -21.16 3.68
CA ASP A 592 -11.03 -20.31 4.41
C ASP A 592 -10.97 -18.92 3.77
N PHE A 593 -10.97 -18.84 2.43
CA PHE A 593 -10.99 -17.58 1.71
C PHE A 593 -12.28 -16.78 1.95
N VAL A 594 -13.44 -17.45 1.94
CA VAL A 594 -14.73 -16.81 2.27
C VAL A 594 -14.69 -16.24 3.69
N ARG A 595 -14.24 -17.02 4.68
CA ARG A 595 -14.07 -16.54 6.06
C ARG A 595 -13.09 -15.39 6.16
N HIS A 596 -11.97 -15.44 5.44
CA HIS A 596 -11.01 -14.35 5.35
C HIS A 596 -11.65 -13.06 4.80
N LEU A 597 -12.42 -13.15 3.71
CA LEU A 597 -13.13 -12.00 3.16
C LEU A 597 -14.21 -11.46 4.11
N ASP A 598 -14.94 -12.34 4.80
CA ASP A 598 -15.90 -11.93 5.82
C ASP A 598 -15.22 -11.20 6.98
N GLN A 599 -14.07 -11.67 7.44
CA GLN A 599 -13.24 -10.98 8.45
C GLN A 599 -12.74 -9.62 7.95
N VAL A 600 -12.30 -9.52 6.70
CA VAL A 600 -11.88 -8.26 6.08
C VAL A 600 -13.05 -7.26 6.00
N ILE A 601 -14.26 -7.75 5.71
CA ILE A 601 -15.49 -6.94 5.66
C ILE A 601 -15.88 -6.49 7.07
N ASP A 602 -15.91 -7.39 8.03
CA ASP A 602 -16.31 -7.11 9.42
C ASP A 602 -15.31 -6.18 10.12
N ALA A 603 -14.02 -6.31 9.81
CA ALA A 603 -12.98 -5.41 10.28
C ALA A 603 -12.99 -4.04 9.57
N GLU A 604 -13.89 -3.85 8.60
CA GLU A 604 -13.98 -2.63 7.77
C GLU A 604 -12.63 -2.23 7.15
N LEU A 605 -11.84 -3.22 6.74
CA LEU A 605 -10.53 -2.96 6.18
C LEU A 605 -10.65 -2.19 4.86
N PRO A 606 -9.87 -1.11 4.65
CA PRO A 606 -9.91 -0.34 3.43
C PRO A 606 -9.27 -1.13 2.29
N VAL A 607 -10.03 -1.98 1.65
CA VAL A 607 -9.68 -2.54 0.35
C VAL A 607 -10.02 -1.47 -0.68
N GLY A 608 -9.06 -0.61 -1.03
CA GLY A 608 -9.27 0.44 -2.02
C GLY A 608 -9.77 -0.15 -3.34
N GLU A 609 -10.69 0.52 -4.05
CA GLU A 609 -11.11 0.12 -5.39
C GLU A 609 -9.90 0.09 -6.34
N ALA A 610 -9.97 -0.72 -7.40
CA ALA A 610 -8.92 -0.78 -8.41
C ALA A 610 -8.75 0.62 -9.04
N ALA A 611 -7.62 1.27 -8.76
CA ALA A 611 -7.33 2.60 -9.26
C ALA A 611 -6.95 2.50 -10.74
N GLU A 612 -7.76 3.10 -11.60
CA GLU A 612 -7.39 3.32 -12.99
C GLU A 612 -6.59 4.60 -13.14
N GLU A 613 -5.36 4.50 -13.61
CA GLU A 613 -4.62 5.66 -14.11
C GLU A 613 -5.30 6.27 -15.34
N SER A 614 -5.91 5.47 -16.20
CA SER A 614 -6.62 5.93 -17.40
C SER A 614 -7.95 6.61 -17.09
N ALA A 615 -8.70 6.17 -16.07
CA ALA A 615 -9.96 6.81 -15.70
C ALA A 615 -9.75 8.13 -14.92
N ARG A 616 -8.61 8.30 -14.26
CA ARG A 616 -8.24 9.59 -13.65
C ARG A 616 -8.04 10.70 -14.69
N ALA A 617 -7.74 10.34 -15.93
CA ALA A 617 -7.51 11.31 -17.00
C ALA A 617 -8.79 12.08 -17.43
N GLU A 618 -9.99 11.61 -17.08
CA GLU A 618 -11.24 12.21 -17.55
C GLU A 618 -12.30 12.39 -16.45
N ALA A 619 -11.97 12.24 -15.17
CA ALA A 619 -12.93 12.26 -14.07
C ALA A 619 -12.51 13.17 -12.91
N VAL A 620 -13.50 13.70 -12.19
CA VAL A 620 -13.30 14.45 -10.94
C VAL A 620 -12.80 13.48 -9.87
N SER A 621 -11.73 13.85 -9.16
CA SER A 621 -11.20 13.06 -8.05
C SER A 621 -11.91 13.40 -6.74
N VAL A 622 -12.63 12.44 -6.14
CA VAL A 622 -13.26 12.59 -4.82
C VAL A 622 -12.41 11.85 -3.80
N LEU A 623 -11.74 12.59 -2.90
CA LEU A 623 -10.69 12.09 -2.03
C LEU A 623 -10.91 12.51 -0.58
N THR A 624 -10.37 11.73 0.37
CA THR A 624 -10.12 12.29 1.71
C THR A 624 -8.96 13.27 1.65
N ILE A 625 -8.93 14.25 2.55
CA ILE A 625 -7.79 15.18 2.66
C ILE A 625 -6.49 14.40 2.95
N HIS A 626 -6.56 13.32 3.72
CA HIS A 626 -5.40 12.44 3.97
C HIS A 626 -4.88 11.80 2.68
N SER A 627 -5.77 11.26 1.85
CA SER A 627 -5.38 10.66 0.56
C SER A 627 -4.89 11.70 -0.46
N ALA A 628 -5.26 12.96 -0.28
CA ALA A 628 -4.78 14.07 -1.13
C ALA A 628 -3.42 14.62 -0.67
N LYS A 629 -2.88 14.19 0.47
CA LYS A 629 -1.53 14.61 0.91
C LYS A 629 -0.49 14.15 -0.11
N GLY A 630 0.42 15.04 -0.49
CA GLY A 630 1.38 14.81 -1.56
C GLY A 630 0.84 15.15 -2.96
N LEU A 631 -0.48 15.10 -3.18
CA LEU A 631 -1.09 15.46 -4.46
C LEU A 631 -1.33 16.97 -4.58
N GLU A 632 -1.64 17.42 -5.81
CA GLU A 632 -1.97 18.83 -6.11
C GLU A 632 -2.89 18.90 -7.33
N PHE A 633 -3.87 19.77 -7.29
CA PHE A 633 -4.90 19.89 -8.34
C PHE A 633 -5.05 21.35 -8.78
N PRO A 634 -5.31 21.60 -10.07
CA PRO A 634 -5.66 22.94 -10.53
C PRO A 634 -6.84 23.55 -9.75
N VAL A 635 -7.89 22.80 -9.54
CA VAL A 635 -9.08 23.23 -8.80
C VAL A 635 -9.40 22.27 -7.66
N VAL A 636 -9.62 22.80 -6.47
CA VAL A 636 -10.01 22.02 -5.29
C VAL A 636 -11.34 22.54 -4.74
N PHE A 637 -12.27 21.62 -4.52
CA PHE A 637 -13.46 21.79 -3.71
C PHE A 637 -13.23 21.15 -2.35
N LEU A 638 -13.19 21.95 -1.31
CA LEU A 638 -13.12 21.49 0.07
C LEU A 638 -14.54 21.53 0.65
N VAL A 639 -15.14 20.36 0.80
CA VAL A 639 -16.57 20.21 1.11
C VAL A 639 -16.81 19.61 2.48
N ASN A 640 -18.00 19.85 3.05
CA ASN A 640 -18.42 19.29 4.31
C ASN A 640 -17.33 19.48 5.39
N LEU A 641 -16.87 20.72 5.56
CA LEU A 641 -15.75 21.10 6.43
C LEU A 641 -15.98 20.86 7.91
N ARG A 642 -17.20 20.52 8.28
CA ARG A 642 -17.54 20.24 9.66
C ARG A 642 -17.32 18.77 9.95
N PRO A 643 -16.21 18.43 10.61
CA PRO A 643 -16.06 17.08 11.10
C PRO A 643 -17.18 16.83 12.12
N PRO A 644 -17.75 15.63 12.14
CA PRO A 644 -18.61 15.25 13.23
C PRO A 644 -17.88 15.53 14.53
N ARG A 645 -18.59 16.06 15.52
CA ARG A 645 -18.02 16.19 16.88
C ARG A 645 -17.33 14.90 17.22
N PRO A 646 -16.11 14.92 17.80
CA PRO A 646 -15.52 13.71 18.28
C PRO A 646 -16.53 13.09 19.23
N ARG A 647 -17.21 12.07 18.78
CA ARG A 647 -17.88 11.21 19.73
C ARG A 647 -16.76 10.66 20.56
N ASP A 648 -16.80 10.92 21.82
CA ASP A 648 -15.88 10.47 22.84
C ASP A 648 -16.05 8.94 22.95
N THR A 649 -15.75 8.23 21.86
CA THR A 649 -15.93 6.79 21.69
C THR A 649 -14.71 6.01 22.15
N GLU A 650 -13.55 6.69 22.31
CA GLU A 650 -12.38 6.01 22.84
C GLU A 650 -12.52 5.90 24.35
N ARG A 651 -12.62 4.69 24.83
CA ARG A 651 -12.66 4.38 26.27
C ARG A 651 -11.30 4.49 26.93
N LEU A 652 -10.24 4.29 26.18
CA LEU A 652 -8.85 4.44 26.63
C LEU A 652 -8.22 5.65 25.98
N PHE A 653 -7.74 6.59 26.80
CA PHE A 653 -6.94 7.73 26.36
C PHE A 653 -5.51 7.55 26.84
N PHE A 654 -4.58 7.84 25.97
CA PHE A 654 -3.17 7.76 26.25
C PHE A 654 -2.57 9.17 26.31
N ASP A 655 -1.87 9.46 27.40
CA ASP A 655 -0.99 10.62 27.49
C ASP A 655 0.44 10.17 27.18
N PRO A 656 1.02 10.67 26.09
CA PRO A 656 2.35 10.26 25.64
C PRO A 656 3.47 10.53 26.63
N ASP A 657 3.37 11.59 27.41
CA ASP A 657 4.48 12.01 28.29
C ASP A 657 4.40 11.38 29.67
N SER A 658 3.21 11.12 30.17
CA SER A 658 2.99 10.54 31.51
C SER A 658 2.72 9.04 31.50
N LEU A 659 2.50 8.41 30.32
CA LEU A 659 1.96 7.06 30.19
C LEU A 659 0.62 6.88 30.93
N GLY A 660 -0.05 7.98 31.24
CA GLY A 660 -1.37 7.96 31.85
C GLY A 660 -2.42 7.46 30.86
N PHE A 661 -3.38 6.71 31.34
CA PHE A 661 -4.54 6.33 30.55
C PHE A 661 -5.82 6.63 31.33
N VAL A 662 -6.89 6.96 30.60
CA VAL A 662 -8.22 7.20 31.18
C VAL A 662 -9.14 6.09 30.71
N ILE A 663 -9.75 5.35 31.65
CA ILE A 663 -10.80 4.41 31.34
C ILE A 663 -12.13 5.14 31.53
N LYS A 664 -12.96 5.16 30.49
CA LYS A 664 -14.35 5.60 30.61
C LYS A 664 -15.22 4.38 30.87
N ASN A 665 -16.12 4.51 31.85
CA ASN A 665 -17.17 3.52 32.01
C ASN A 665 -18.14 3.58 30.81
N TRP A 666 -18.97 2.54 30.64
CA TRP A 666 -19.94 2.43 29.55
C TRP A 666 -20.96 3.59 29.48
N ARG A 667 -21.17 4.36 30.58
CA ARG A 667 -22.02 5.56 30.64
C ARG A 667 -21.29 6.81 30.14
N GLY A 668 -20.01 6.70 29.74
CA GLY A 668 -19.19 7.83 29.32
C GLY A 668 -18.69 8.69 30.49
N GLU A 669 -18.92 8.27 31.78
CA GLU A 669 -18.40 8.96 32.95
C GLU A 669 -16.90 8.63 33.08
N LYS A 670 -16.08 9.68 33.23
CA LYS A 670 -14.65 9.51 33.51
C LYS A 670 -14.47 8.94 34.90
N HIS A 671 -13.62 7.95 35.03
CA HIS A 671 -13.26 7.44 36.36
C HIS A 671 -12.64 8.59 37.16
N PRO A 672 -13.12 8.90 38.42
CA PRO A 672 -12.74 10.12 39.15
C PRO A 672 -11.23 10.30 39.34
N ARG A 673 -10.47 9.23 39.33
CA ARG A 673 -9.01 9.23 39.55
C ARG A 673 -8.20 9.62 38.35
N PHE A 674 -8.65 9.27 37.15
CA PHE A 674 -7.97 9.63 35.91
C PHE A 674 -8.22 11.10 35.52
N VAL A 675 -9.23 11.72 36.08
CA VAL A 675 -9.51 13.17 35.89
C VAL A 675 -8.51 14.04 36.65
N ALA A 676 -7.93 13.55 37.76
CA ALA A 676 -7.02 14.34 38.62
C ALA A 676 -5.65 14.58 37.98
N THR A 677 -5.22 13.71 37.07
CA THR A 677 -3.95 13.84 36.30
C THR A 677 -4.13 14.59 34.98
N SER A 678 -5.37 14.93 34.59
CA SER A 678 -5.72 15.68 33.37
C SER A 678 -4.98 15.25 32.09
N PRO A 679 -4.80 13.96 31.79
CA PRO A 679 -4.18 13.59 30.50
C PRO A 679 -5.11 13.93 29.31
N GLY A 680 -6.39 14.18 29.55
CA GLY A 680 -7.37 14.51 28.52
C GLY A 680 -7.19 15.89 27.87
N ALA A 681 -6.65 16.88 28.58
CA ALA A 681 -6.48 18.22 28.01
C ALA A 681 -5.36 18.30 26.97
N PRO A 682 -4.14 17.75 27.18
CA PRO A 682 -3.11 17.70 26.15
C PRO A 682 -3.51 16.84 24.94
N ALA A 683 -4.11 15.69 25.15
CA ALA A 683 -4.57 14.82 24.06
C ALA A 683 -5.67 15.49 23.20
N MET A 684 -6.60 16.20 23.85
CA MET A 684 -7.63 16.96 23.16
C MET A 684 -7.00 18.12 22.36
N ALA A 685 -6.06 18.86 22.94
CA ALA A 685 -5.35 19.94 22.24
C ALA A 685 -4.60 19.43 21.01
N LEU A 686 -3.91 18.29 21.13
CA LEU A 686 -3.25 17.62 20.00
C LEU A 686 -4.24 17.23 18.90
N ALA A 687 -5.39 16.66 19.27
CA ALA A 687 -6.44 16.28 18.32
C ALA A 687 -7.05 17.50 17.61
N ILE A 688 -7.29 18.61 18.34
CA ILE A 688 -7.78 19.87 17.78
C ILE A 688 -6.74 20.45 16.81
N GLY A 689 -5.47 20.51 17.22
CA GLY A 689 -4.37 20.96 16.38
C GLY A 689 -4.24 20.10 15.10
N GLU A 690 -4.37 18.77 15.21
CA GLU A 690 -4.33 17.88 14.05
C GLU A 690 -5.47 18.14 13.07
N ARG A 691 -6.69 18.36 13.56
CA ARG A 691 -7.84 18.72 12.70
C ARG A 691 -7.58 20.01 11.93
N ARG A 692 -7.01 21.02 12.57
CA ARG A 692 -6.63 22.26 11.91
C ARG A 692 -5.60 22.01 10.82
N ARG A 693 -4.59 21.19 11.09
CA ARG A 693 -3.58 20.80 10.08
C ARG A 693 -4.19 20.02 8.92
N ILE A 694 -5.16 19.16 9.16
CA ILE A 694 -5.89 18.44 8.09
C ILE A 694 -6.55 19.45 7.14
N VAL A 695 -7.30 20.44 7.65
CA VAL A 695 -7.92 21.47 6.83
C VAL A 695 -6.86 22.29 6.08
N TYR A 696 -5.78 22.68 6.75
CA TYR A 696 -4.65 23.39 6.13
C TYR A 696 -4.05 22.60 4.95
N VAL A 697 -3.88 21.27 5.10
CA VAL A 697 -3.45 20.40 4.00
C VAL A 697 -4.46 20.48 2.85
N GLY A 698 -5.76 20.42 3.11
CA GLY A 698 -6.81 20.54 2.09
C GLY A 698 -6.72 21.87 1.33
N LEU A 699 -6.64 22.99 2.03
CA LEU A 699 -6.51 24.34 1.46
C LEU A 699 -5.29 24.45 0.50
N THR A 700 -4.17 23.84 0.89
CA THR A 700 -2.89 23.93 0.15
C THR A 700 -2.76 22.93 -1.00
N ARG A 701 -3.82 22.17 -1.33
CA ARG A 701 -3.80 21.28 -2.52
C ARG A 701 -4.13 22.02 -3.82
N ALA A 702 -4.78 23.17 -3.72
CA ALA A 702 -5.20 23.97 -4.87
C ALA A 702 -4.05 24.73 -5.53
N LYS A 703 -4.01 24.70 -6.87
CA LYS A 703 -3.06 25.49 -7.69
C LYS A 703 -3.68 26.81 -8.13
N ASP A 704 -4.84 26.73 -8.80
CA ASP A 704 -5.46 27.84 -9.52
C ASP A 704 -6.67 28.41 -8.79
N ALA A 705 -7.55 27.54 -8.28
CA ALA A 705 -8.77 27.95 -7.63
C ALA A 705 -9.12 27.02 -6.47
N LEU A 706 -9.60 27.60 -5.39
CA LEU A 706 -10.07 26.94 -4.18
C LEU A 706 -11.51 27.28 -3.91
N TYR A 707 -12.36 26.27 -3.82
CA TYR A 707 -13.76 26.36 -3.42
C TYR A 707 -13.92 25.75 -2.03
N VAL A 708 -14.53 26.49 -1.11
CA VAL A 708 -14.79 26.02 0.25
C VAL A 708 -16.28 26.05 0.48
N THR A 709 -16.89 24.93 0.87
CA THR A 709 -18.34 24.82 1.01
C THR A 709 -18.77 24.30 2.37
N ALA A 710 -19.87 24.81 2.93
CA ALA A 710 -20.53 24.26 4.11
C ALA A 710 -22.01 24.70 4.22
N THR A 711 -22.73 24.04 5.14
CA THR A 711 -24.14 24.31 5.39
C THR A 711 -24.34 25.38 6.47
N ARG A 712 -25.42 26.20 6.32
CA ARG A 712 -25.79 27.29 7.23
C ARG A 712 -26.48 26.79 8.53
N GLU A 713 -27.24 25.70 8.48
CA GLU A 713 -27.99 25.18 9.63
C GLU A 713 -27.14 24.89 10.86
N GLU A 714 -25.89 24.66 10.64
CA GLU A 714 -24.92 24.36 11.69
C GLU A 714 -24.17 25.59 12.21
N THR A 715 -24.37 26.77 11.56
CA THR A 715 -23.73 28.07 11.94
C THR A 715 -24.61 28.91 12.89
N THR A 716 -25.82 28.46 13.23
CA THR A 716 -26.66 29.21 14.13
C THR A 716 -26.19 29.15 15.58
N ALA A 717 -26.12 30.31 16.17
CA ALA A 717 -25.78 30.76 17.52
C ALA A 717 -26.02 29.84 18.74
N ARG A 718 -26.40 28.59 18.59
CA ARG A 718 -26.51 27.63 19.68
C ARG A 718 -25.19 27.14 20.25
N ASP A 719 -24.14 27.24 19.46
CA ASP A 719 -22.87 26.61 19.83
C ASP A 719 -21.78 27.59 20.28
N VAL A 720 -22.01 28.90 20.19
CA VAL A 720 -21.02 29.92 20.62
C VAL A 720 -21.05 30.17 22.14
N GLY A 721 -22.02 29.66 22.88
CA GLY A 721 -22.20 29.99 24.28
C GLY A 721 -22.31 28.86 25.26
N ALA A 722 -22.40 27.60 24.83
CA ALA A 722 -22.74 26.50 25.74
C ALA A 722 -21.61 25.48 26.00
N ASN A 723 -20.60 25.38 25.11
CA ASN A 723 -19.46 24.49 25.29
C ASN A 723 -18.18 25.34 25.20
N GLY A 724 -17.26 25.20 26.12
CA GLY A 724 -16.06 26.00 26.34
C GLY A 724 -15.24 26.35 25.10
N PRO A 725 -14.04 26.95 25.22
CA PRO A 725 -13.26 27.57 24.13
C PRO A 725 -12.78 26.66 23.03
N ASP A 726 -13.23 25.40 22.96
CA ASP A 726 -12.62 24.33 22.18
C ASP A 726 -13.37 23.94 20.88
N ASP A 727 -14.49 24.59 20.56
CA ASP A 727 -15.28 24.27 19.35
C ASP A 727 -14.98 25.27 18.22
N HIS A 728 -13.82 25.14 17.57
CA HIS A 728 -13.41 25.98 16.45
C HIS A 728 -14.19 25.60 15.19
N ASP A 729 -15.08 26.49 14.74
CA ASP A 729 -15.74 26.38 13.43
C ASP A 729 -14.77 26.83 12.32
N HIS A 730 -14.06 25.85 11.76
CA HIS A 730 -13.07 26.09 10.72
C HIS A 730 -13.65 26.78 9.48
N PHE A 731 -14.91 26.51 9.14
CA PHE A 731 -15.57 27.18 8.04
C PHE A 731 -15.84 28.66 8.35
N ALA A 732 -16.32 28.96 9.57
CA ALA A 732 -16.55 30.34 10.01
C ALA A 732 -15.27 31.17 10.01
N GLU A 733 -14.13 30.57 10.34
CA GLU A 733 -12.82 31.21 10.29
C GLU A 733 -12.43 31.57 8.86
N ILE A 734 -12.59 30.64 7.91
CA ILE A 734 -12.29 30.86 6.48
C ILE A 734 -13.26 31.89 5.89
N LEU A 735 -14.54 31.81 6.24
CA LEU A 735 -15.55 32.79 5.83
C LEU A 735 -15.21 34.19 6.33
N SER A 736 -14.83 34.34 7.60
CA SER A 736 -14.41 35.61 8.19
C SER A 736 -13.21 36.21 7.44
N TRP A 737 -12.22 35.35 7.12
CA TRP A 737 -11.08 35.77 6.30
C TRP A 737 -11.51 36.23 4.91
N ALA A 738 -12.39 35.45 4.23
CA ALA A 738 -12.87 35.80 2.89
C ALA A 738 -13.62 37.12 2.85
N LEU A 739 -14.47 37.39 3.84
CA LEU A 739 -15.19 38.65 3.96
C LEU A 739 -14.25 39.86 4.19
N ALA A 740 -13.14 39.64 4.91
CA ALA A 740 -12.11 40.66 5.15
C ALA A 740 -11.19 40.90 3.94
N ASN A 741 -11.15 39.99 2.98
CA ASN A 741 -10.23 40.00 1.84
C ASN A 741 -10.93 39.86 0.47
N PRO A 742 -11.83 40.82 0.10
CA PRO A 742 -12.64 40.71 -1.12
C PRO A 742 -11.84 40.72 -2.42
N GLN A 743 -10.59 41.17 -2.40
CA GLN A 743 -9.67 41.12 -3.55
C GLN A 743 -9.15 39.67 -3.80
N SER A 744 -9.09 38.87 -2.75
CA SER A 744 -8.56 37.47 -2.81
C SER A 744 -9.66 36.43 -2.76
N ALA A 745 -10.86 36.80 -2.31
CA ALA A 745 -11.94 35.84 -2.14
C ALA A 745 -13.31 36.37 -2.58
N THR A 746 -14.19 35.45 -3.01
CA THR A 746 -15.62 35.72 -3.25
C THR A 746 -16.44 34.89 -2.30
N VAL A 747 -17.47 35.50 -1.70
CA VAL A 747 -18.46 34.80 -0.88
C VAL A 747 -19.76 34.76 -1.66
N VAL A 748 -20.34 33.57 -1.81
CA VAL A 748 -21.54 33.33 -2.62
C VAL A 748 -22.57 32.51 -1.81
N GLU A 749 -23.80 32.98 -1.80
CA GLU A 749 -24.92 32.15 -1.35
C GLU A 749 -25.25 31.10 -2.42
N ALA A 750 -25.46 29.88 -1.99
CA ALA A 750 -25.67 28.73 -2.89
C ALA A 750 -26.85 28.96 -3.87
N GLU A 751 -27.89 29.66 -3.42
CA GLU A 751 -29.07 30.03 -4.22
C GLU A 751 -28.72 30.95 -5.41
N GLN A 752 -27.67 31.76 -5.29
CA GLN A 752 -27.19 32.68 -6.35
C GLN A 752 -26.43 31.96 -7.45
N LEU A 753 -26.03 30.70 -7.20
CA LEU A 753 -25.37 29.85 -8.17
C LEU A 753 -26.34 29.10 -9.07
N GLU A 754 -27.66 29.22 -8.87
CA GLU A 754 -28.63 28.59 -9.78
C GLU A 754 -28.43 29.12 -11.21
N LEU A 755 -28.16 28.22 -12.14
CA LEU A 755 -28.26 28.50 -13.54
C LEU A 755 -29.74 28.94 -13.79
N PRO A 756 -30.00 30.01 -14.57
CA PRO A 756 -31.34 30.25 -15.06
C PRO A 756 -31.81 28.92 -15.66
N ALA A 757 -32.93 28.42 -15.12
CA ALA A 757 -33.51 27.17 -15.55
C ALA A 757 -33.53 27.18 -17.09
N MET A 758 -32.74 26.31 -17.72
CA MET A 758 -32.98 25.93 -19.09
C MET A 758 -34.42 25.39 -19.04
N ARG A 759 -35.38 26.21 -19.39
CA ARG A 759 -36.73 25.75 -19.68
C ARG A 759 -36.54 24.52 -20.55
N ALA A 760 -36.93 23.38 -20.03
CA ALA A 760 -37.03 22.18 -20.79
C ALA A 760 -37.92 22.56 -21.97
N ALA A 761 -37.33 22.82 -23.11
CA ALA A 761 -38.02 22.70 -24.36
C ALA A 761 -38.41 21.21 -24.40
N ASN A 762 -39.64 20.91 -24.02
CA ASN A 762 -40.31 19.66 -24.30
C ASN A 762 -40.44 19.52 -25.83
N GLY A 763 -39.32 19.31 -26.48
CA GLY A 763 -39.16 18.78 -27.79
C GLY A 763 -38.50 17.43 -27.66
N HIS A 764 -39.23 16.37 -27.82
CA HIS A 764 -38.66 15.10 -28.22
C HIS A 764 -37.77 15.38 -29.43
N VAL A 765 -36.49 15.53 -29.24
CA VAL A 765 -35.52 15.38 -30.32
C VAL A 765 -35.43 13.90 -30.55
N ASP A 766 -36.21 13.45 -31.51
CA ASP A 766 -36.02 12.15 -32.17
C ASP A 766 -34.58 12.15 -32.71
N ARG A 767 -33.65 11.57 -31.96
CA ARG A 767 -32.28 11.33 -32.42
C ARG A 767 -32.36 10.18 -33.42
N GLY A 768 -32.78 10.51 -34.62
CA GLY A 768 -32.95 9.56 -35.73
C GLY A 768 -31.62 8.81 -36.01
N PRO A 769 -31.72 7.67 -36.68
CA PRO A 769 -30.58 6.78 -37.01
C PRO A 769 -29.41 7.47 -37.69
N ALA A 770 -29.64 8.63 -38.35
CA ALA A 770 -28.60 9.42 -39.00
C ALA A 770 -27.53 10.04 -38.08
N VAL A 771 -27.91 10.43 -36.83
CA VAL A 771 -26.95 11.00 -35.88
C VAL A 771 -26.09 9.90 -35.29
N VAL A 772 -26.66 8.73 -35.03
CA VAL A 772 -25.91 7.56 -34.55
C VAL A 772 -24.91 7.08 -35.61
N ALA A 773 -25.36 7.03 -36.88
CA ALA A 773 -24.52 6.68 -38.02
C ALA A 773 -23.35 7.70 -38.20
N ALA A 774 -23.64 8.98 -38.11
CA ALA A 774 -22.62 10.04 -38.22
C ALA A 774 -21.60 9.99 -37.06
N VAL A 775 -22.03 9.64 -35.85
CA VAL A 775 -21.11 9.44 -34.69
C VAL A 775 -20.26 8.18 -34.89
N LEU A 776 -20.84 7.09 -35.37
CA LEU A 776 -20.11 5.86 -35.65
C LEU A 776 -19.09 6.03 -36.80
N ASP A 777 -19.49 6.74 -37.86
CA ASP A 777 -18.61 7.07 -38.99
C ASP A 777 -17.45 8.00 -38.55
N ARG A 778 -17.71 8.95 -37.67
CA ARG A 778 -16.70 9.81 -37.05
C ARG A 778 -15.75 9.04 -36.13
N MET A 779 -16.25 8.07 -35.37
CA MET A 779 -15.43 7.19 -34.54
C MET A 779 -14.54 6.28 -35.40
N GLU A 780 -15.01 5.83 -36.56
CA GLU A 780 -14.25 5.02 -37.50
C GLU A 780 -13.17 5.84 -38.22
N GLN A 781 -13.47 7.10 -38.57
CA GLN A 781 -12.48 8.04 -39.11
C GLN A 781 -11.40 8.47 -38.10
N LEU A 782 -11.68 8.43 -36.80
CA LEU A 782 -10.71 8.75 -35.72
C LEU A 782 -9.84 7.55 -35.32
N ARG A 783 -10.23 6.32 -35.70
CA ARG A 783 -9.45 5.10 -35.40
C ARG A 783 -8.00 5.11 -35.87
N PRO A 784 -7.66 5.60 -37.09
CA PRO A 784 -6.26 5.66 -37.54
C PRO A 784 -5.41 6.73 -36.86
N GLN A 785 -6.05 7.80 -36.33
CA GLN A 785 -5.33 8.90 -35.69
C GLN A 785 -5.00 8.64 -34.22
N ALA A 786 -5.76 7.78 -33.55
CA ALA A 786 -5.49 7.35 -32.19
C ALA A 786 -4.31 6.37 -32.09
N ALA A 787 -3.97 5.68 -33.19
CA ALA A 787 -2.83 4.78 -33.25
C ALA A 787 -1.47 5.50 -33.30
N GLY A 788 -1.44 6.83 -33.54
CA GLY A 788 -0.24 7.64 -33.60
C GLY A 788 0.04 8.55 -32.40
N ALA A 789 -0.87 8.63 -31.41
CA ALA A 789 -0.78 9.58 -30.32
C ALA A 789 -0.18 8.96 -29.06
N VAL A 790 1.00 9.44 -28.72
CA VAL A 790 1.64 9.42 -27.39
C VAL A 790 1.84 8.03 -26.80
N ARG A 791 2.94 7.41 -27.18
CA ARG A 791 3.58 6.38 -26.37
C ARG A 791 3.95 7.02 -25.03
N ALA A 792 3.27 6.60 -23.96
CA ALA A 792 3.81 6.76 -22.61
C ALA A 792 5.25 6.22 -22.60
N PRO A 793 6.19 6.81 -21.86
CA PRO A 793 7.54 6.26 -21.76
C PRO A 793 7.38 4.82 -21.31
N ARG A 794 7.81 3.88 -22.19
CA ARG A 794 7.79 2.46 -21.89
C ARG A 794 8.66 2.27 -20.66
N ALA A 795 8.15 1.63 -19.64
CA ALA A 795 8.98 1.11 -18.58
C ALA A 795 10.12 0.32 -19.22
N GLU A 796 11.35 0.61 -18.85
CA GLU A 796 12.54 -0.05 -19.38
C GLU A 796 12.38 -1.56 -19.16
N LEU A 797 12.50 -2.35 -20.23
CA LEU A 797 12.36 -3.79 -20.15
C LEU A 797 13.58 -4.35 -19.41
N VAL A 798 13.34 -5.06 -18.31
CA VAL A 798 14.39 -5.77 -17.56
C VAL A 798 14.19 -7.26 -17.76
N LEU A 799 15.22 -7.95 -18.23
CA LEU A 799 15.20 -9.40 -18.45
C LEU A 799 16.28 -10.11 -17.61
N SER A 800 15.92 -11.19 -16.95
CA SER A 800 16.88 -12.18 -16.45
C SER A 800 17.14 -13.25 -17.52
N PHE A 801 18.21 -14.03 -17.32
CA PHE A 801 18.44 -15.20 -18.18
C PHE A 801 17.23 -16.14 -18.22
N SER A 802 16.64 -16.45 -17.08
CA SER A 802 15.48 -17.34 -17.00
C SER A 802 14.28 -16.81 -17.80
N GLN A 803 14.05 -15.50 -17.75
CA GLN A 803 12.99 -14.85 -18.52
C GLN A 803 13.27 -14.87 -20.03
N LEU A 804 14.51 -14.63 -20.42
CA LEU A 804 14.93 -14.74 -21.82
C LEU A 804 14.74 -16.17 -22.33
N HIS A 805 15.21 -17.17 -21.57
CA HIS A 805 15.07 -18.58 -21.90
C HIS A 805 13.59 -19.00 -21.99
N ASP A 806 12.75 -18.60 -21.05
CA ASP A 806 11.31 -18.88 -21.08
C ASP A 806 10.66 -18.34 -22.36
N PHE A 807 11.05 -17.14 -22.79
CA PHE A 807 10.54 -16.54 -24.01
C PHE A 807 11.01 -17.30 -25.26
N GLU A 808 12.28 -17.67 -25.31
CA GLU A 808 12.85 -18.42 -26.45
C GLU A 808 12.27 -19.82 -26.57
N VAL A 809 12.08 -20.52 -25.48
CA VAL A 809 11.47 -21.87 -25.46
C VAL A 809 9.99 -21.81 -25.85
N CYS A 810 9.24 -20.88 -25.31
CA CYS A 810 7.83 -20.70 -25.62
C CYS A 810 7.34 -19.29 -25.26
N PRO A 811 7.13 -18.39 -26.24
CA PRO A 811 6.59 -17.05 -25.99
C PRO A 811 5.26 -17.06 -25.25
N VAL A 812 4.42 -18.08 -25.46
CA VAL A 812 3.13 -18.25 -24.76
C VAL A 812 3.37 -18.57 -23.29
N ARG A 813 4.34 -19.43 -22.95
CA ARG A 813 4.75 -19.71 -21.58
C ARG A 813 5.24 -18.44 -20.89
N TYR A 814 6.10 -17.68 -21.54
CA TYR A 814 6.57 -16.37 -21.03
C TYR A 814 5.42 -15.42 -20.79
N ARG A 815 4.45 -15.36 -21.70
CA ARG A 815 3.25 -14.52 -21.55
C ARG A 815 2.46 -14.91 -20.30
N PHE A 816 2.25 -16.20 -20.05
CA PHE A 816 1.59 -16.68 -18.84
C PHE A 816 2.39 -16.34 -17.58
N SER A 817 3.68 -16.66 -17.53
CA SER A 817 4.49 -16.54 -16.32
C SER A 817 4.90 -15.09 -16.03
N GLN A 818 5.30 -14.31 -17.02
CA GLN A 818 5.91 -12.99 -16.80
C GLN A 818 4.99 -11.82 -17.09
N VAL A 819 4.13 -11.93 -18.12
CA VAL A 819 3.24 -10.83 -18.51
C VAL A 819 1.92 -10.91 -17.72
N TRP A 820 1.29 -12.06 -17.72
CA TRP A 820 0.05 -12.28 -16.99
C TRP A 820 0.26 -12.72 -15.54
N ARG A 821 1.49 -13.15 -15.21
CA ARG A 821 1.88 -13.62 -13.88
C ARG A 821 0.92 -14.68 -13.34
N VAL A 822 0.51 -15.59 -14.22
CA VAL A 822 -0.30 -16.74 -13.84
C VAL A 822 0.57 -17.66 -12.97
N PRO A 823 0.17 -17.99 -11.75
CA PRO A 823 0.93 -18.94 -10.92
C PRO A 823 1.06 -20.27 -11.67
N ALA A 824 2.22 -20.90 -11.58
CA ALA A 824 2.34 -22.27 -12.06
C ALA A 824 1.39 -23.15 -11.22
N PRO A 825 0.64 -24.08 -11.85
CA PRO A 825 -0.18 -25.01 -11.10
C PRO A 825 0.66 -25.76 -10.04
N PRO A 826 0.08 -26.08 -8.87
CA PRO A 826 0.76 -26.84 -7.84
C PRO A 826 1.43 -28.10 -8.37
N ASP A 827 2.53 -28.53 -7.78
CA ASP A 827 3.32 -29.70 -8.21
C ASP A 827 2.47 -30.98 -8.34
N GLU A 828 1.39 -31.11 -7.58
CA GLU A 828 0.47 -32.24 -7.66
C GLU A 828 -0.30 -32.33 -8.99
N LEU A 829 -0.49 -31.22 -9.69
CA LEU A 829 -1.13 -31.16 -11.01
C LEU A 829 -0.12 -31.20 -12.16
N GLN A 830 1.17 -31.16 -11.85
CA GLN A 830 2.22 -31.28 -12.85
C GLN A 830 2.42 -32.76 -13.24
N PRO A 831 2.79 -33.04 -14.49
CA PRO A 831 3.10 -34.42 -14.92
C PRO A 831 4.16 -35.04 -14.01
N ARG A 832 3.98 -36.30 -13.61
CA ARG A 832 4.88 -37.00 -12.67
C ARG A 832 6.38 -36.94 -13.01
N HIS A 833 6.74 -36.68 -14.25
CA HIS A 833 8.12 -36.50 -14.69
C HIS A 833 8.71 -35.13 -14.28
N VAL A 834 7.87 -34.15 -13.96
CA VAL A 834 8.30 -32.83 -13.43
C VAL A 834 8.52 -32.95 -11.92
N GLN A 835 7.75 -33.79 -11.23
CA GLN A 835 7.92 -34.11 -9.79
C GLN A 835 9.23 -34.85 -9.48
N ALA A 836 9.78 -35.59 -10.44
CA ALA A 836 11.07 -36.30 -10.28
C ALA A 836 12.26 -35.31 -10.24
N VAL A 837 12.06 -34.06 -10.54
CA VAL A 837 13.03 -32.97 -10.39
C VAL A 837 12.81 -32.27 -9.05
N GLY A 838 12.90 -32.99 -7.95
CA GLY A 838 13.03 -32.48 -6.58
C GLY A 838 14.34 -31.70 -6.40
N SER A 839 14.55 -30.67 -7.24
CA SER A 839 15.86 -30.10 -7.48
C SER A 839 15.98 -28.64 -7.03
N THR A 840 14.91 -27.93 -6.73
CA THR A 840 15.05 -26.55 -6.26
C THR A 840 15.63 -26.48 -4.86
N GLU A 841 15.13 -27.27 -3.92
CA GLU A 841 15.71 -27.34 -2.56
C GLU A 841 17.13 -27.92 -2.56
N LEU A 842 17.35 -29.02 -3.30
CA LEU A 842 18.66 -29.63 -3.42
C LEU A 842 19.64 -28.67 -4.10
N GLY A 843 19.24 -28.03 -5.20
CA GLY A 843 20.07 -27.08 -5.92
C GLY A 843 20.43 -25.88 -5.06
N SER A 844 19.45 -25.26 -4.42
CA SER A 844 19.66 -24.11 -3.53
C SER A 844 20.55 -24.43 -2.34
N ALA A 845 20.37 -25.59 -1.71
CA ALA A 845 21.20 -26.02 -0.60
C ALA A 845 22.67 -26.25 -1.02
N VAL A 846 22.90 -26.83 -2.20
CA VAL A 846 24.24 -27.08 -2.74
C VAL A 846 24.92 -25.76 -3.12
N HIS A 847 24.23 -24.83 -3.81
CA HIS A 847 24.76 -23.51 -4.17
C HIS A 847 25.10 -22.68 -2.92
N ALA A 848 24.20 -22.66 -1.91
CA ALA A 848 24.44 -21.95 -0.64
C ALA A 848 25.66 -22.49 0.09
N ALA A 849 25.86 -23.82 0.13
CA ALA A 849 27.03 -24.42 0.75
C ALA A 849 28.33 -24.09 0.02
N LEU A 850 28.30 -24.11 -1.33
CA LEU A 850 29.46 -23.74 -2.16
C LEU A 850 29.82 -22.26 -1.96
N ALA A 851 28.83 -21.39 -1.97
CA ALA A 851 29.01 -19.96 -1.75
C ALA A 851 29.62 -19.70 -0.35
N ALA A 852 29.04 -20.27 0.71
CA ALA A 852 29.54 -20.12 2.07
C ALA A 852 30.96 -20.64 2.20
N TRP A 853 31.27 -21.79 1.61
CA TRP A 853 32.59 -22.39 1.66
C TRP A 853 33.67 -21.55 0.96
N HIS A 854 33.32 -21.01 -0.22
CA HIS A 854 34.27 -20.20 -0.97
C HIS A 854 34.49 -18.81 -0.35
N ILE A 855 33.58 -18.34 0.51
CA ILE A 855 33.73 -17.08 1.25
C ILE A 855 34.49 -17.29 2.56
N ALA A 856 34.09 -18.27 3.36
CA ALA A 856 34.56 -18.44 4.74
C ALA A 856 35.62 -19.54 4.91
N GLY A 857 35.80 -20.44 3.94
CA GLY A 857 36.64 -21.61 4.08
C GLY A 857 36.01 -22.68 4.99
N GLY A 858 36.83 -23.62 5.46
CA GLY A 858 36.39 -24.68 6.37
C GLY A 858 36.10 -26.00 5.65
N ASP A 859 35.28 -26.84 6.29
CA ASP A 859 34.91 -28.15 5.72
C ASP A 859 33.56 -28.01 4.98
N LEU A 860 33.59 -28.07 3.65
CA LEU A 860 32.42 -27.95 2.79
C LEU A 860 31.31 -28.98 3.13
N LEU A 861 31.73 -30.22 3.46
CA LEU A 861 30.79 -31.28 3.79
C LEU A 861 30.13 -31.10 5.17
N ALA A 862 30.79 -30.40 6.07
CA ALA A 862 30.23 -30.00 7.37
C ALA A 862 29.31 -28.78 7.28
N ILE A 863 29.57 -27.87 6.34
CA ILE A 863 28.71 -26.68 6.07
C ILE A 863 27.38 -27.13 5.44
N TYR A 864 27.39 -28.21 4.66
CA TYR A 864 26.21 -28.65 3.94
C TYR A 864 25.19 -29.37 4.83
N SER A 865 23.95 -28.87 4.89
CA SER A 865 22.84 -29.39 5.70
C SER A 865 21.66 -29.94 4.89
N GLY A 866 21.88 -30.28 3.62
CA GLY A 866 20.84 -30.78 2.71
C GLY A 866 20.83 -32.32 2.53
N PRO A 867 20.07 -32.83 1.55
CA PRO A 867 19.97 -34.27 1.24
C PRO A 867 21.31 -34.93 0.86
N GLU A 868 21.49 -36.24 1.13
CA GLU A 868 22.73 -37.00 0.89
C GLU A 868 23.26 -36.88 -0.54
N ALA A 869 22.36 -36.84 -1.52
CA ALA A 869 22.75 -36.65 -2.94
C ALA A 869 23.57 -35.36 -3.17
N GLY A 870 23.29 -34.28 -2.43
CA GLY A 870 24.09 -33.04 -2.48
C GLY A 870 25.46 -33.22 -1.85
N ARG A 871 25.58 -33.98 -0.78
CA ARG A 871 26.86 -34.30 -0.14
C ARG A 871 27.80 -35.06 -1.10
N GLU A 872 27.24 -35.99 -1.85
CA GLU A 872 28.03 -36.70 -2.89
C GLU A 872 28.48 -35.76 -4.02
N MET A 873 27.63 -34.83 -4.48
CA MET A 873 27.98 -33.83 -5.49
C MET A 873 29.13 -32.93 -5.00
N LEU A 874 29.05 -32.46 -3.77
CA LEU A 874 30.07 -31.60 -3.16
C LEU A 874 31.38 -32.36 -2.95
N ALA A 875 31.33 -33.65 -2.59
CA ALA A 875 32.53 -34.50 -2.49
C ALA A 875 33.24 -34.67 -3.84
N ARG A 876 32.49 -34.86 -4.93
CA ARG A 876 33.05 -34.90 -6.30
C ARG A 876 33.68 -33.58 -6.70
N TYR A 877 33.00 -32.46 -6.36
CA TYR A 877 33.55 -31.14 -6.62
C TYR A 877 34.86 -30.87 -5.89
N LEU A 878 34.99 -31.25 -4.61
CA LEU A 878 36.20 -31.11 -3.84
C LEU A 878 37.44 -31.83 -4.45
N ALA A 879 37.19 -32.90 -5.20
CA ALA A 879 38.26 -33.62 -5.92
C ALA A 879 38.72 -32.88 -7.21
N HIS A 880 37.95 -31.90 -7.69
CA HIS A 880 38.20 -31.22 -8.95
C HIS A 880 39.20 -30.03 -8.79
N PRO A 881 40.05 -29.71 -9.76
CA PRO A 881 40.99 -28.59 -9.70
C PRO A 881 40.33 -27.24 -9.43
N LEU A 882 39.12 -26.99 -9.99
CA LEU A 882 38.38 -25.77 -9.75
C LEU A 882 38.05 -25.53 -8.26
N ALA A 883 37.89 -26.57 -7.45
CA ALA A 883 37.64 -26.41 -6.02
C ALA A 883 38.82 -25.70 -5.32
N ARG A 884 40.05 -25.93 -5.79
CA ARG A 884 41.30 -25.37 -5.24
C ARG A 884 41.71 -24.05 -5.90
N ALA A 885 40.98 -23.60 -6.97
CA ALA A 885 41.27 -22.37 -7.66
C ALA A 885 41.04 -21.17 -6.71
N LYS A 886 41.87 -20.15 -6.83
CA LYS A 886 41.76 -18.93 -6.02
C LYS A 886 40.45 -18.22 -6.32
N THR A 887 39.56 -18.14 -5.34
CA THR A 887 38.28 -17.43 -5.49
C THR A 887 38.54 -15.92 -5.56
N LEU A 888 37.99 -15.27 -6.57
CA LEU A 888 38.01 -13.82 -6.76
C LEU A 888 36.71 -13.20 -6.26
N ALA A 889 35.57 -13.87 -6.52
CA ALA A 889 34.27 -13.42 -6.10
C ALA A 889 33.25 -14.59 -6.16
N VAL A 890 32.16 -14.47 -5.39
CA VAL A 890 31.08 -15.46 -5.28
C VAL A 890 29.75 -14.72 -5.31
N GLU A 891 28.75 -15.28 -6.00
CA GLU A 891 27.40 -14.73 -6.11
C GLU A 891 27.40 -13.25 -6.53
N VAL A 892 28.09 -12.96 -7.64
CA VAL A 892 28.26 -11.58 -8.13
C VAL A 892 27.13 -11.20 -9.05
N GLY A 893 26.29 -10.28 -8.59
CA GLY A 893 25.24 -9.70 -9.39
C GLY A 893 25.77 -8.72 -10.45
N PHE A 894 25.17 -8.73 -11.63
CA PHE A 894 25.41 -7.70 -12.63
C PHE A 894 24.11 -7.23 -13.26
N ASN A 895 24.17 -6.02 -13.80
CA ASN A 895 23.07 -5.39 -14.51
C ASN A 895 23.66 -4.62 -15.69
N MET A 896 23.44 -5.10 -16.91
CA MET A 896 24.00 -4.51 -18.13
C MET A 896 22.91 -4.12 -19.12
N ARG A 897 23.21 -3.10 -19.90
CA ARG A 897 22.32 -2.64 -20.97
C ARG A 897 22.70 -3.26 -22.30
N ILE A 898 21.72 -3.86 -22.99
CA ILE A 898 21.83 -4.35 -24.35
C ILE A 898 20.73 -3.67 -25.17
N GLY A 899 21.12 -2.80 -26.11
CA GLY A 899 20.15 -1.94 -26.81
C GLY A 899 19.33 -1.09 -25.86
N THR A 900 18.01 -1.23 -25.87
CA THR A 900 17.06 -0.54 -24.99
C THR A 900 16.64 -1.38 -23.77
N THR A 901 17.23 -2.56 -23.59
CA THR A 901 16.83 -3.54 -22.58
C THR A 901 17.91 -3.70 -21.54
N ARG A 902 17.50 -3.83 -20.29
CA ARG A 902 18.39 -4.12 -19.18
C ARG A 902 18.41 -5.62 -18.91
N VAL A 903 19.59 -6.22 -18.84
CA VAL A 903 19.80 -7.64 -18.53
C VAL A 903 20.47 -7.77 -17.17
N ARG A 904 19.87 -8.54 -16.27
CA ARG A 904 20.44 -8.83 -14.96
C ARG A 904 20.79 -10.32 -14.82
N GLY A 905 21.85 -10.58 -14.10
CA GLY A 905 22.27 -11.95 -13.80
C GLY A 905 23.05 -12.02 -12.51
N LEU A 906 23.34 -13.25 -12.08
CA LEU A 906 24.12 -13.57 -10.91
C LEU A 906 25.12 -14.64 -11.31
N VAL A 907 26.42 -14.36 -11.15
CA VAL A 907 27.50 -15.32 -11.45
C VAL A 907 27.81 -16.11 -10.16
N ASP A 908 27.66 -17.43 -10.20
CA ASP A 908 27.83 -18.27 -9.01
C ASP A 908 29.24 -18.12 -8.41
N ARG A 909 30.29 -18.17 -9.24
CA ARG A 909 31.67 -18.00 -8.79
C ARG A 909 32.59 -17.45 -9.88
N ILE A 910 33.49 -16.58 -9.47
CA ILE A 910 34.61 -16.13 -10.28
C ILE A 910 35.90 -16.55 -9.58
N CYS A 911 36.75 -17.27 -10.26
CA CYS A 911 38.03 -17.72 -9.69
C CYS A 911 39.20 -17.55 -10.67
N GLU A 912 40.40 -17.68 -10.19
CA GLU A 912 41.63 -17.67 -11.00
C GLU A 912 42.23 -19.07 -11.01
N LEU A 913 42.39 -19.62 -12.18
CA LEU A 913 43.02 -20.90 -12.43
C LEU A 913 44.07 -20.72 -13.52
N ASP A 914 45.31 -21.15 -13.25
CA ASP A 914 46.47 -21.04 -14.16
C ASP A 914 46.69 -19.61 -14.70
N GLY A 915 46.47 -18.59 -13.85
CA GLY A 915 46.65 -17.18 -14.20
C GLY A 915 45.56 -16.62 -15.08
N ARG A 916 44.46 -17.36 -15.30
CA ARG A 916 43.29 -16.95 -16.11
C ARG A 916 42.04 -16.89 -15.25
N ALA A 917 41.23 -15.87 -15.46
CA ALA A 917 39.94 -15.78 -14.81
C ALA A 917 38.95 -16.81 -15.39
N VAL A 918 38.22 -17.49 -14.52
CA VAL A 918 37.21 -18.50 -14.84
C VAL A 918 35.89 -18.09 -14.19
N LEU A 919 34.85 -17.96 -14.99
CA LEU A 919 33.48 -17.77 -14.54
C LEU A 919 32.79 -19.15 -14.53
N VAL A 920 32.31 -19.55 -13.37
CA VAL A 920 31.73 -20.88 -13.15
C VAL A 920 30.25 -20.73 -12.85
N ASP A 921 29.45 -21.56 -13.50
CA ASP A 921 28.02 -21.75 -13.26
C ASP A 921 27.78 -23.21 -12.89
N TYR A 922 27.28 -23.45 -11.66
CA TYR A 922 27.07 -24.78 -11.11
C TYR A 922 25.70 -25.34 -11.47
N LYS A 923 25.64 -26.61 -11.86
CA LYS A 923 24.36 -27.28 -12.18
C LYS A 923 24.20 -28.59 -11.42
N THR A 924 23.03 -28.79 -10.83
CA THR A 924 22.63 -29.97 -10.05
C THR A 924 21.58 -30.83 -10.76
N ASN A 925 21.30 -30.57 -12.04
CA ASN A 925 20.30 -31.28 -12.82
C ASN A 925 20.52 -32.78 -12.88
N ALA A 926 19.47 -33.60 -12.92
CA ALA A 926 19.53 -35.06 -13.00
C ALA A 926 20.19 -35.53 -14.32
N SER A 927 19.96 -34.84 -15.42
CA SER A 927 20.66 -34.99 -16.69
C SER A 927 20.78 -33.66 -17.41
N LEU A 928 21.91 -33.44 -18.05
CA LEU A 928 22.17 -32.33 -18.96
C LEU A 928 22.11 -32.84 -20.37
N ASP A 929 20.99 -32.66 -21.06
CA ASP A 929 20.86 -32.91 -22.47
C ASP A 929 21.42 -31.76 -23.33
N ALA A 930 21.51 -31.93 -24.64
CA ALA A 930 22.09 -30.94 -25.55
C ALA A 930 21.33 -29.61 -25.54
N SER A 931 20.00 -29.62 -25.30
CA SER A 931 19.16 -28.44 -25.27
C SER A 931 19.41 -27.61 -23.98
N LEU A 932 19.51 -28.29 -22.83
CA LEU A 932 19.83 -27.65 -21.54
C LEU A 932 21.27 -27.09 -21.54
N ILE A 933 22.22 -27.81 -22.11
CA ILE A 933 23.62 -27.36 -22.26
C ILE A 933 23.66 -26.07 -23.09
N GLU A 934 22.96 -26.02 -24.22
CA GLU A 934 22.90 -24.78 -25.02
C GLU A 934 22.22 -23.63 -24.27
N ALA A 935 21.13 -23.89 -23.55
CA ALA A 935 20.47 -22.88 -22.75
C ALA A 935 21.44 -22.28 -21.69
N TYR A 936 22.10 -23.13 -20.90
CA TYR A 936 23.08 -22.67 -19.92
C TYR A 936 24.33 -22.02 -20.53
N SER A 937 24.66 -22.39 -21.77
CA SER A 937 25.73 -21.73 -22.52
C SER A 937 25.38 -20.26 -22.81
N VAL A 938 24.10 -19.94 -23.09
CA VAL A 938 23.62 -18.55 -23.24
C VAL A 938 23.79 -17.78 -21.93
N GLN A 939 23.48 -18.40 -20.80
CA GLN A 939 23.69 -17.80 -19.46
C GLN A 939 25.16 -17.43 -19.24
N LEU A 940 26.06 -18.36 -19.50
CA LEU A 940 27.51 -18.12 -19.32
C LEU A 940 28.05 -17.10 -20.34
N ARG A 941 27.52 -17.05 -21.56
CA ARG A 941 27.88 -16.01 -22.53
C ARG A 941 27.45 -14.62 -22.08
N LEU A 942 26.31 -14.49 -21.39
CA LEU A 942 25.89 -13.24 -20.73
C LEU A 942 26.86 -12.85 -19.60
N TYR A 943 27.34 -13.84 -18.82
CA TYR A 943 28.36 -13.60 -17.78
C TYR A 943 29.69 -13.13 -18.39
N GLY A 944 30.13 -13.77 -19.48
CA GLY A 944 31.33 -13.38 -20.23
C GLY A 944 31.22 -11.97 -20.80
N LEU A 945 30.05 -11.60 -21.32
CA LEU A 945 29.78 -10.25 -21.82
C LEU A 945 29.82 -9.22 -20.67
N ALA A 946 29.25 -9.54 -19.50
CA ALA A 946 29.32 -8.68 -18.32
C ALA A 946 30.77 -8.47 -17.85
N ALA A 947 31.60 -9.52 -17.87
CA ALA A 947 33.02 -9.42 -17.53
C ALA A 947 33.80 -8.59 -18.57
N ALA A 948 33.56 -8.81 -19.86
CA ALA A 948 34.18 -8.03 -20.93
C ALA A 948 33.83 -6.53 -20.86
N ARG A 949 32.66 -6.19 -20.32
CA ARG A 949 32.22 -4.81 -20.07
C ARG A 949 32.68 -4.26 -18.71
N GLY A 950 33.45 -5.03 -17.94
CA GLY A 950 33.98 -4.60 -16.64
C GLY A 950 32.95 -4.54 -15.51
N LEU A 951 31.76 -5.13 -15.68
CA LEU A 951 30.70 -5.14 -14.68
C LEU A 951 30.90 -6.19 -13.59
N VAL A 952 31.66 -7.23 -13.88
CA VAL A 952 32.11 -8.25 -12.92
C VAL A 952 33.59 -8.51 -13.11
N ALA A 953 34.26 -9.04 -12.11
CA ALA A 953 35.66 -9.46 -12.23
C ALA A 953 35.82 -10.54 -13.31
N GLY A 954 36.94 -10.60 -14.01
CA GLY A 954 37.21 -11.65 -15.00
C GLY A 954 37.96 -11.15 -16.24
N GLY A 955 38.04 -9.82 -16.45
CA GLY A 955 38.72 -9.22 -17.61
C GLY A 955 38.00 -9.44 -18.93
N THR A 956 38.69 -9.13 -20.04
CA THR A 956 38.08 -9.12 -21.40
C THR A 956 37.87 -10.50 -22.02
N GLU A 957 38.60 -11.52 -21.58
CA GLU A 957 38.53 -12.89 -22.13
C GLU A 957 38.53 -13.96 -21.01
N PRO A 958 37.51 -14.03 -20.15
CA PRO A 958 37.44 -15.08 -19.14
C PRO A 958 37.16 -16.44 -19.77
N ARG A 959 37.59 -17.50 -19.10
CA ARG A 959 37.13 -18.86 -19.41
C ARG A 959 35.73 -19.02 -18.83
N LEU A 960 34.78 -19.54 -19.61
CA LEU A 960 33.41 -19.77 -19.21
C LEU A 960 33.20 -21.26 -18.98
N VAL A 961 32.81 -21.66 -17.77
CA VAL A 961 32.71 -23.05 -17.36
C VAL A 961 31.33 -23.38 -16.83
N LEU A 962 30.66 -24.31 -17.50
CA LEU A 962 29.48 -25.00 -16.96
C LEU A 962 29.96 -26.22 -16.17
N PHE A 963 29.67 -26.27 -14.86
CA PHE A 963 30.11 -27.36 -14.02
C PHE A 963 28.94 -28.26 -13.61
N ASP A 964 28.95 -29.52 -14.11
CA ASP A 964 27.99 -30.56 -13.73
C ASP A 964 28.41 -31.17 -12.37
N LEU A 965 27.77 -30.73 -11.30
CA LEU A 965 28.06 -31.22 -9.95
C LEU A 965 27.74 -32.72 -9.76
N ARG A 966 26.78 -33.26 -10.49
CA ARG A 966 26.43 -34.70 -10.40
C ARG A 966 27.50 -35.60 -10.95
N ARG A 967 28.11 -35.16 -12.03
CA ARG A 967 29.17 -35.96 -12.69
C ARG A 967 30.56 -35.56 -12.26
N GLY A 968 30.71 -34.36 -11.69
CA GLY A 968 32.01 -33.78 -11.36
C GLY A 968 32.77 -33.37 -12.63
N GLU A 969 32.08 -33.00 -13.70
CA GLU A 969 32.64 -32.67 -15.00
C GLU A 969 32.50 -31.18 -15.33
N GLU A 970 33.56 -30.59 -15.87
CA GLU A 970 33.50 -29.25 -16.43
C GLU A 970 33.32 -29.27 -17.95
N ARG A 971 32.66 -28.23 -18.47
CA ARG A 971 32.46 -27.98 -19.89
C ARG A 971 32.76 -26.53 -20.22
N ASP A 972 33.67 -26.33 -21.12
CA ASP A 972 33.98 -25.00 -21.65
C ASP A 972 32.88 -24.50 -22.57
N VAL A 973 32.50 -23.24 -22.36
CA VAL A 973 31.56 -22.51 -23.22
C VAL A 973 32.33 -21.45 -24.01
N THR A 974 32.19 -21.49 -25.34
CA THR A 974 32.82 -20.48 -26.19
C THR A 974 32.13 -19.13 -26.01
N PRO A 975 32.86 -18.05 -25.73
CA PRO A 975 32.29 -16.70 -25.70
C PRO A 975 31.69 -16.31 -27.06
N ASP A 976 30.52 -15.68 -27.03
CA ASP A 976 29.82 -15.17 -28.20
C ASP A 976 29.01 -13.92 -27.80
N ALA A 977 29.70 -12.81 -27.67
CA ALA A 977 29.11 -11.54 -27.28
C ALA A 977 28.07 -11.05 -28.29
N ALA A 978 28.40 -11.06 -29.58
CA ALA A 978 27.50 -10.55 -30.62
C ALA A 978 26.24 -11.41 -30.77
N GLY A 979 26.40 -12.74 -30.67
CA GLY A 979 25.27 -13.66 -30.78
C GLY A 979 24.30 -13.53 -29.60
N VAL A 980 24.82 -13.36 -28.36
CA VAL A 980 23.97 -13.21 -27.18
C VAL A 980 23.29 -11.83 -27.14
N GLU A 981 23.95 -10.76 -27.58
CA GLU A 981 23.34 -9.44 -27.71
C GLU A 981 22.18 -9.46 -28.71
N ALA A 982 22.39 -10.04 -29.90
CA ALA A 982 21.36 -10.16 -30.93
C ALA A 982 20.14 -10.96 -30.42
N ARG A 983 20.35 -12.05 -29.65
CA ARG A 983 19.26 -12.84 -29.05
C ARG A 983 18.43 -11.99 -28.08
N VAL A 984 19.07 -11.24 -27.19
CA VAL A 984 18.40 -10.35 -26.24
C VAL A 984 17.60 -9.28 -26.97
N GLU A 985 18.16 -8.64 -28.00
CA GLU A 985 17.48 -7.58 -28.76
C GLU A 985 16.24 -8.10 -29.50
N VAL A 986 16.34 -9.29 -30.14
CA VAL A 986 15.20 -9.92 -30.81
C VAL A 986 14.09 -10.26 -29.84
N ALA A 987 14.41 -10.89 -28.70
CA ALA A 987 13.43 -11.21 -27.68
C ALA A 987 12.79 -9.94 -27.11
N ALA A 988 13.59 -8.94 -26.78
CA ALA A 988 13.14 -7.68 -26.24
C ALA A 988 12.23 -6.90 -27.21
N ALA A 989 12.56 -6.86 -28.48
CA ALA A 989 11.74 -6.19 -29.50
C ALA A 989 10.35 -6.86 -29.63
N ARG A 990 10.30 -8.18 -29.61
CA ARG A 990 9.04 -8.94 -29.65
C ARG A 990 8.21 -8.74 -28.40
N ILE A 991 8.82 -8.84 -27.21
CA ILE A 991 8.14 -8.61 -25.92
C ILE A 991 7.60 -7.18 -25.88
N ALA A 992 8.39 -6.20 -26.29
CA ALA A 992 7.98 -4.80 -26.33
C ALA A 992 6.85 -4.52 -27.33
N ALA A 993 6.76 -5.30 -28.41
CA ALA A 993 5.67 -5.25 -29.39
C ALA A 993 4.43 -6.03 -28.95
N GLY A 994 4.48 -6.78 -27.84
CA GLY A 994 3.42 -7.70 -27.42
C GLY A 994 3.27 -8.92 -28.34
N ASP A 995 4.30 -9.25 -29.12
CA ASP A 995 4.31 -10.40 -30.04
C ASP A 995 4.74 -11.68 -29.30
N PHE A 996 3.77 -12.43 -28.83
CA PHE A 996 3.94 -13.75 -28.23
C PHE A 996 3.53 -14.89 -29.16
N SER A 997 3.49 -14.64 -30.47
CA SER A 997 3.13 -15.65 -31.48
C SER A 997 4.15 -16.75 -31.52
N LEU A 998 3.68 -17.98 -31.73
CA LEU A 998 4.53 -19.13 -31.98
C LEU A 998 5.10 -19.08 -33.40
N ARG A 999 6.34 -19.53 -33.56
CA ARG A 999 7.05 -19.62 -34.83
C ARG A 999 7.56 -21.05 -35.04
N PRO A 1000 8.04 -21.42 -36.22
CA PRO A 1000 8.56 -22.77 -36.50
C PRO A 1000 9.65 -23.23 -35.53
N GLU A 1001 10.51 -22.30 -35.05
CA GLU A 1001 11.53 -22.61 -34.06
C GLU A 1001 10.96 -23.11 -32.73
N HIS A 1002 9.70 -22.78 -32.42
CA HIS A 1002 9.02 -23.24 -31.20
C HIS A 1002 8.29 -24.59 -31.40
N ASP A 1003 8.49 -25.25 -32.53
CA ASP A 1003 7.78 -26.50 -32.81
C ASP A 1003 8.22 -27.69 -31.94
N GLN A 1004 9.39 -27.61 -31.33
CA GLN A 1004 9.87 -28.61 -30.37
C GLN A 1004 9.66 -28.21 -28.89
N ARG A 1005 8.83 -27.19 -28.63
CA ARG A 1005 8.57 -26.74 -27.26
C ARG A 1005 8.08 -27.88 -26.35
N PRO A 1006 8.56 -27.95 -25.09
CA PRO A 1006 8.27 -29.09 -24.21
C PRO A 1006 6.89 -28.99 -23.56
N CYS A 1007 5.80 -29.03 -24.35
CA CYS A 1007 4.44 -28.95 -23.85
C CYS A 1007 4.08 -30.07 -22.86
N SER A 1008 4.69 -31.26 -23.01
CA SER A 1008 4.46 -32.41 -22.15
C SER A 1008 4.85 -32.18 -20.69
N ILE A 1009 5.85 -31.29 -20.45
CA ILE A 1009 6.36 -30.97 -19.12
C ILE A 1009 6.08 -29.51 -18.73
N CYS A 1010 5.28 -28.79 -19.52
CA CYS A 1010 4.96 -27.39 -19.24
C CYS A 1010 3.92 -27.28 -18.14
N ALA A 1011 4.22 -26.52 -17.09
CA ALA A 1011 3.31 -26.26 -15.98
C ALA A 1011 1.99 -25.62 -16.43
N PHE A 1012 2.00 -24.81 -17.51
CA PHE A 1012 0.82 -24.14 -18.06
C PHE A 1012 0.03 -24.98 -19.08
N ARG A 1013 0.43 -26.24 -19.31
CA ARG A 1013 -0.26 -27.13 -20.28
C ARG A 1013 -1.78 -27.22 -20.06
N PRO A 1014 -2.29 -27.31 -18.83
CA PRO A 1014 -3.73 -27.42 -18.58
C PRO A 1014 -4.55 -26.23 -19.11
N ILE A 1015 -3.96 -25.04 -19.12
CA ILE A 1015 -4.62 -23.78 -19.46
C ILE A 1015 -4.16 -23.19 -20.81
N CYS A 1016 -3.16 -23.81 -21.45
CA CYS A 1016 -2.58 -23.29 -22.69
C CYS A 1016 -3.47 -23.62 -23.90
N PRO A 1017 -3.98 -22.61 -24.65
CA PRO A 1017 -4.77 -22.86 -25.86
C PRO A 1017 -3.92 -23.44 -27.00
N ASP A 1018 -2.63 -23.14 -27.04
CA ASP A 1018 -1.67 -23.56 -28.07
C ASP A 1018 -0.91 -24.83 -27.69
N ARG A 1019 -1.41 -25.63 -26.73
CA ARG A 1019 -0.77 -26.88 -26.33
C ARG A 1019 -0.74 -27.90 -27.45
N ARG A 1020 0.37 -28.61 -27.57
CA ARG A 1020 0.43 -29.83 -28.39
C ARG A 1020 -0.26 -30.96 -27.65
N THR A 1021 -1.02 -31.76 -28.36
CA THR A 1021 -1.68 -32.98 -27.90
C THR A 1021 -0.68 -34.07 -27.50
#